data_2eec1eb4314b7cbe9aa44cc7c8a67a64
#
_entry.id   2eec1eb4314b7cbe9aa44cc7c8a67a64
#
_cell.length_a   1.000
_cell.length_b   1.000
_cell.length_c   1.000
_cell.angle_alpha   90.00
_cell.angle_beta   90.00
_cell.angle_gamma   90.00
#
_symmetry.space_group_name_H-M   'P 1'
#
loop_
_entity.id
_entity.type
_entity.pdbx_description
1 polymer ?
#
loop_
_entity_poly.entity_id
_entity_poly.type
_entity_poly.pdbx_seq_one_letter_code
_entity_poly.pdbx_strand_id
1 'polypeptide(L)'
;MPAPYSDQRLEQLLQVTGFPPPTGFAARATAADPAVYEQASADPQAWWAGQARQRLTWDTPFTEVLDDTNPPFYRWFADGTLNASYNCLDRHVQAGHGDRVAFHWHGEEGEQRDLTYADLLAEVQRLANGLKARGVCKGDVVGIYLPMIPEVVVAMLACARIGAPHAVIFGGFAPSAVRERLEVSSARALITADGARRKGRTAPVKAAVDEAVEDLATLETIVVVRSAGSPCPMRPGRDVWYEDLLGGADGDCPAEPMEAEHPLFLLYSSGSTAKPKGIVHTTGGYLTGVASTMATVFDPDPERDVFWCTADVGWITGHSYVVYGPMANGCTSVMFEGAPDYPDKDIWWDIVERYRVSIFYTAPTAIRACMKWGTQYPAKHDLSSLRLLGTVGEPINPKAWLWYHAVIGGERCPIVDTWWQTETGAIMISALPGLTTTKPGSATRPLPGVSAALFDDAGREIDQGNGVLVLTQPWPSMLRTLYNDPERFVQTYFSRFGPRVYFVGDGARRDEDGYFWITGRIDDVINVSGHRLSSAEIESALVAHPLVAEAAVTAVSDELTGQSVVAYVTLRDGTPAEDVMKEALRQHVAGRIGKLARPKRIIWAEDVPKTRSGKIMRRLLRDIAEGRDPGDATTLRDASVLATLQQATAQDDQEPAGMPETGSKP
;
A
#
# COMPACT_ATOMS: atom_id res chain seq x y z
N MET A 1 -13.13 5.92 31.96
CA MET A 1 -11.92 5.94 31.14
C MET A 1 -11.15 4.68 31.45
N PRO A 2 -10.75 3.85 30.46
CA PRO A 2 -9.81 2.77 30.73
C PRO A 2 -8.49 3.37 31.23
N ALA A 3 -7.83 2.69 32.16
CA ALA A 3 -6.55 3.11 32.72
C ALA A 3 -5.52 3.29 31.59
N PRO A 4 -4.60 4.28 31.69
CA PRO A 4 -3.57 4.47 30.69
C PRO A 4 -2.79 3.17 30.52
N TYR A 5 -2.62 2.74 29.29
CA TYR A 5 -1.98 1.48 28.94
C TYR A 5 -0.54 1.45 29.44
N SER A 6 -0.18 0.45 30.26
CA SER A 6 1.14 0.37 30.89
C SER A 6 2.12 -0.45 30.05
N ASP A 7 3.41 -0.08 30.06
CA ASP A 7 4.50 -0.86 29.43
C ASP A 7 4.51 -2.30 29.95
N GLN A 8 4.13 -2.52 31.22
CA GLN A 8 4.00 -3.84 31.83
C GLN A 8 2.96 -4.72 31.11
N ARG A 9 1.85 -4.14 30.60
CA ARG A 9 0.85 -4.91 29.84
C ARG A 9 1.39 -5.33 28.48
N LEU A 10 2.14 -4.47 27.80
CA LEU A 10 2.82 -4.82 26.54
C LEU A 10 3.83 -5.95 26.73
N GLU A 11 4.59 -5.93 27.82
CA GLU A 11 5.54 -7.02 28.17
C GLU A 11 4.83 -8.35 28.41
N GLN A 12 3.66 -8.34 29.06
CA GLN A 12 2.84 -9.54 29.23
C GLN A 12 2.35 -10.09 27.89
N LEU A 13 1.89 -9.21 27.01
CA LEU A 13 1.40 -9.59 25.67
C LEU A 13 2.52 -10.14 24.77
N LEU A 14 3.78 -9.73 24.96
CA LEU A 14 4.94 -10.30 24.25
C LEU A 14 5.15 -11.79 24.52
N GLN A 15 4.60 -12.32 25.63
CA GLN A 15 4.66 -13.75 25.96
C GLN A 15 3.52 -14.56 25.29
N VAL A 16 2.52 -13.88 24.71
CA VAL A 16 1.40 -14.54 24.03
C VAL A 16 1.83 -14.94 22.63
N THR A 17 1.75 -16.24 22.34
CA THR A 17 2.22 -16.80 21.06
C THR A 17 1.20 -16.72 19.93
N GLY A 18 -0.09 -16.52 20.25
CA GLY A 18 -1.15 -16.41 19.26
C GLY A 18 -2.41 -15.76 19.81
N PHE A 19 -3.11 -15.05 18.95
CA PHE A 19 -4.33 -14.31 19.25
C PHE A 19 -5.48 -14.92 18.44
N PRO A 20 -6.35 -15.75 19.06
CA PRO A 20 -7.48 -16.34 18.37
C PRO A 20 -8.52 -15.27 18.03
N PRO A 21 -9.37 -15.49 17.01
CA PRO A 21 -10.48 -14.61 16.70
C PRO A 21 -11.36 -14.35 17.94
N PRO A 22 -11.72 -13.10 18.24
CA PRO A 22 -12.68 -12.81 19.31
C PRO A 22 -14.00 -13.54 19.06
N THR A 23 -14.56 -14.20 20.06
CA THR A 23 -15.77 -15.04 19.92
C THR A 23 -16.94 -14.29 19.28
N GLY A 24 -17.14 -13.02 19.67
CA GLY A 24 -18.20 -12.18 19.11
C GLY A 24 -17.95 -11.77 17.66
N PHE A 25 -16.70 -11.73 17.19
CA PHE A 25 -16.36 -11.51 15.79
C PHE A 25 -16.56 -12.81 14.98
N ALA A 26 -15.97 -13.91 15.42
CA ALA A 26 -16.07 -15.21 14.76
C ALA A 26 -17.51 -15.67 14.51
N ALA A 27 -18.40 -15.42 15.48
CA ALA A 27 -19.82 -15.78 15.37
C ALA A 27 -20.59 -15.04 14.25
N ARG A 28 -20.06 -13.93 13.74
CA ARG A 28 -20.72 -13.09 12.71
C ARG A 28 -19.93 -13.01 11.41
N ALA A 29 -18.70 -13.51 11.40
CA ALA A 29 -17.81 -13.42 10.24
C ALA A 29 -18.35 -14.24 9.06
N THR A 30 -18.31 -13.66 7.88
CA THR A 30 -18.74 -14.32 6.62
C THR A 30 -17.84 -15.53 6.29
N ALA A 31 -16.53 -15.42 6.56
CA ALA A 31 -15.55 -16.48 6.36
C ALA A 31 -15.12 -17.07 7.71
N ALA A 32 -15.97 -17.93 8.31
CA ALA A 32 -15.71 -18.59 9.60
C ALA A 32 -15.52 -20.12 9.47
N ASP A 33 -15.82 -20.71 8.30
CA ASP A 33 -15.66 -22.14 8.07
C ASP A 33 -14.29 -22.46 7.45
N PRO A 34 -13.44 -23.29 8.10
CA PRO A 34 -12.14 -23.69 7.56
C PRO A 34 -12.22 -24.45 6.23
N ALA A 35 -13.37 -25.05 5.91
CA ALA A 35 -13.60 -25.73 4.63
C ALA A 35 -13.44 -24.81 3.41
N VAL A 36 -13.46 -23.48 3.60
CA VAL A 36 -13.22 -22.49 2.53
C VAL A 36 -11.85 -22.68 1.85
N TYR A 37 -10.83 -23.07 2.61
CA TYR A 37 -9.49 -23.34 2.07
C TYR A 37 -9.46 -24.62 1.23
N GLU A 38 -10.10 -25.68 1.71
CA GLU A 38 -10.19 -26.96 0.98
C GLU A 38 -11.00 -26.80 -0.32
N GLN A 39 -12.13 -26.11 -0.26
CA GLN A 39 -12.97 -25.82 -1.44
C GLN A 39 -12.18 -25.02 -2.50
N ALA A 40 -11.48 -23.98 -2.09
CA ALA A 40 -10.71 -23.14 -3.00
C ALA A 40 -9.48 -23.86 -3.59
N SER A 41 -8.85 -24.78 -2.85
CA SER A 41 -7.70 -25.55 -3.33
C SER A 41 -8.09 -26.74 -4.20
N ALA A 42 -9.27 -27.32 -4.00
CA ALA A 42 -9.77 -28.43 -4.80
C ALA A 42 -10.03 -28.05 -6.27
N ASP A 43 -10.60 -26.85 -6.49
CA ASP A 43 -10.84 -26.29 -7.83
C ASP A 43 -10.70 -24.75 -7.79
N PRO A 44 -9.49 -24.20 -7.98
CA PRO A 44 -9.25 -22.77 -7.95
C PRO A 44 -10.01 -21.99 -9.04
N GLN A 45 -10.26 -22.60 -10.21
CA GLN A 45 -11.03 -21.94 -11.26
C GLN A 45 -12.51 -21.84 -10.89
N ALA A 46 -13.11 -22.91 -10.37
CA ALA A 46 -14.49 -22.88 -9.87
C ALA A 46 -14.63 -21.90 -8.70
N TRP A 47 -13.63 -21.82 -7.80
CA TRP A 47 -13.59 -20.85 -6.72
C TRP A 47 -13.66 -19.42 -7.25
N TRP A 48 -12.74 -19.03 -8.14
CA TRP A 48 -12.70 -17.67 -8.69
C TRP A 48 -13.91 -17.34 -9.56
N ALA A 49 -14.44 -18.31 -10.31
CA ALA A 49 -15.70 -18.16 -11.04
C ALA A 49 -16.88 -17.87 -10.10
N GLY A 50 -16.92 -18.57 -8.95
CA GLY A 50 -17.91 -18.31 -7.89
C GLY A 50 -17.79 -16.91 -7.33
N GLN A 51 -16.57 -16.47 -6.99
CA GLN A 51 -16.33 -15.11 -6.49
C GLN A 51 -16.76 -14.05 -7.52
N ALA A 52 -16.40 -14.22 -8.79
CA ALA A 52 -16.74 -13.28 -9.86
C ALA A 52 -18.25 -13.15 -10.07
N ARG A 53 -18.99 -14.29 -10.09
CA ARG A 53 -20.45 -14.27 -10.28
C ARG A 53 -21.22 -13.77 -9.07
N GLN A 54 -20.75 -14.07 -7.88
CA GLN A 54 -21.43 -13.66 -6.64
C GLN A 54 -21.24 -12.16 -6.36
N ARG A 55 -20.09 -11.61 -6.68
CA ARG A 55 -19.71 -10.27 -6.24
C ARG A 55 -19.86 -9.18 -7.29
N LEU A 56 -19.92 -9.56 -8.57
CA LEU A 56 -19.97 -8.62 -9.67
C LEU A 56 -21.18 -8.86 -10.56
N THR A 57 -21.69 -7.76 -11.12
CA THR A 57 -22.71 -7.77 -12.18
C THR A 57 -21.99 -7.75 -13.53
N TRP A 58 -22.34 -8.69 -14.39
CA TRP A 58 -21.81 -8.87 -15.72
C TRP A 58 -22.85 -8.49 -16.76
N ASP A 59 -22.46 -7.71 -17.76
CA ASP A 59 -23.35 -7.40 -18.91
C ASP A 59 -23.50 -8.65 -19.80
N THR A 60 -22.37 -9.28 -20.12
CA THR A 60 -22.33 -10.62 -20.73
C THR A 60 -21.61 -11.57 -19.76
N PRO A 61 -22.30 -12.56 -19.19
CA PRO A 61 -21.66 -13.54 -18.34
C PRO A 61 -20.56 -14.31 -19.07
N PHE A 62 -19.42 -14.52 -18.41
CA PHE A 62 -18.32 -15.33 -18.95
C PHE A 62 -18.64 -16.83 -18.91
N THR A 63 -18.09 -17.58 -19.85
CA THR A 63 -18.08 -19.06 -19.89
C THR A 63 -16.68 -19.62 -19.66
N GLU A 64 -15.65 -18.94 -20.16
CA GLU A 64 -14.25 -19.27 -19.95
C GLU A 64 -13.72 -18.53 -18.70
N VAL A 65 -13.21 -19.30 -17.73
CA VAL A 65 -12.71 -18.74 -16.47
C VAL A 65 -11.26 -18.27 -16.60
N LEU A 66 -10.40 -19.12 -17.14
CA LEU A 66 -8.97 -18.89 -17.29
C LEU A 66 -8.46 -19.47 -18.60
N ASP A 67 -7.87 -18.62 -19.43
CA ASP A 67 -7.02 -19.04 -20.54
C ASP A 67 -5.55 -19.02 -20.07
N ASP A 68 -4.96 -20.20 -19.90
CA ASP A 68 -3.57 -20.42 -19.51
C ASP A 68 -2.71 -21.05 -20.62
N THR A 69 -3.14 -20.92 -21.87
CA THR A 69 -2.48 -21.54 -23.03
C THR A 69 -1.15 -20.88 -23.40
N ASN A 70 -0.93 -19.62 -22.99
CA ASN A 70 0.29 -18.85 -23.30
C ASN A 70 0.94 -18.24 -22.03
N PRO A 71 1.45 -19.05 -21.07
CA PRO A 71 2.08 -18.51 -19.86
C PRO A 71 3.35 -17.68 -20.20
N PRO A 72 3.60 -16.56 -19.50
CA PRO A 72 2.87 -16.02 -18.36
C PRO A 72 1.73 -15.06 -18.70
N PHE A 73 1.29 -14.98 -19.95
CA PHE A 73 0.24 -14.08 -20.40
C PHE A 73 -1.13 -14.71 -20.22
N TYR A 74 -1.58 -14.76 -18.98
CA TYR A 74 -2.88 -15.31 -18.58
C TYR A 74 -4.02 -14.34 -18.89
N ARG A 75 -5.20 -14.88 -19.21
CA ARG A 75 -6.42 -14.11 -19.42
C ARG A 75 -7.54 -14.69 -18.55
N TRP A 76 -8.27 -13.82 -17.87
CA TRP A 76 -9.34 -14.21 -16.97
C TRP A 76 -10.69 -13.70 -17.47
N PHE A 77 -11.69 -14.59 -17.52
CA PHE A 77 -13.05 -14.26 -17.92
C PHE A 77 -13.14 -13.60 -19.30
N ALA A 78 -12.30 -14.02 -20.24
CA ALA A 78 -11.99 -13.28 -21.47
C ALA A 78 -13.19 -13.08 -22.40
N ASP A 79 -14.21 -13.95 -22.35
CA ASP A 79 -15.44 -13.87 -23.12
C ASP A 79 -16.60 -13.13 -22.40
N GLY A 80 -16.36 -12.66 -21.17
CA GLY A 80 -17.31 -11.85 -20.39
C GLY A 80 -17.12 -10.36 -20.56
N THR A 81 -18.21 -9.59 -20.38
CA THR A 81 -18.18 -8.13 -20.35
C THR A 81 -18.81 -7.58 -19.07
N LEU A 82 -18.22 -6.51 -18.54
CA LEU A 82 -18.71 -5.77 -17.37
C LEU A 82 -18.16 -4.34 -17.41
N ASN A 83 -18.67 -3.49 -16.51
CA ASN A 83 -18.08 -2.17 -16.28
C ASN A 83 -17.75 -1.96 -14.81
N ALA A 84 -16.54 -1.46 -14.50
CA ALA A 84 -16.10 -1.25 -13.14
C ALA A 84 -16.86 -0.11 -12.44
N SER A 85 -17.16 0.99 -13.15
CA SER A 85 -17.97 2.09 -12.62
C SER A 85 -19.39 1.63 -12.28
N TYR A 86 -20.02 0.82 -13.17
CA TYR A 86 -21.33 0.23 -12.91
C TYR A 86 -21.32 -0.61 -11.63
N ASN A 87 -20.31 -1.45 -11.46
CA ASN A 87 -20.18 -2.31 -10.29
C ASN A 87 -19.89 -1.55 -9.00
N CYS A 88 -19.31 -0.37 -9.09
CA CYS A 88 -19.03 0.50 -7.93
C CYS A 88 -20.20 1.45 -7.59
N LEU A 89 -21.05 1.82 -8.55
CA LEU A 89 -22.08 2.86 -8.36
C LEU A 89 -23.47 2.40 -8.77
N ASP A 90 -23.72 2.21 -10.08
CA ASP A 90 -25.06 2.04 -10.65
C ASP A 90 -25.84 0.92 -9.99
N ARG A 91 -25.24 -0.26 -9.80
CA ARG A 91 -25.92 -1.41 -9.21
C ARG A 91 -26.40 -1.16 -7.78
N HIS A 92 -25.65 -0.35 -7.01
CA HIS A 92 -26.04 0.00 -5.65
C HIS A 92 -27.19 0.99 -5.65
N VAL A 93 -27.16 2.00 -6.53
CA VAL A 93 -28.25 2.96 -6.71
C VAL A 93 -29.51 2.24 -7.20
N GLN A 94 -29.39 1.33 -8.19
CA GLN A 94 -30.50 0.53 -8.70
C GLN A 94 -31.08 -0.45 -7.66
N ALA A 95 -30.25 -0.92 -6.72
CA ALA A 95 -30.68 -1.74 -5.60
C ALA A 95 -31.38 -0.93 -4.47
N GLY A 96 -31.53 0.40 -4.63
CA GLY A 96 -32.19 1.27 -3.65
C GLY A 96 -31.26 1.83 -2.57
N HIS A 97 -29.93 1.70 -2.74
CA HIS A 97 -28.92 2.19 -1.79
C HIS A 97 -28.30 3.52 -2.24
N GLY A 98 -28.97 4.26 -3.10
CA GLY A 98 -28.47 5.54 -3.63
C GLY A 98 -28.16 6.58 -2.56
N ASP A 99 -28.97 6.65 -1.50
CA ASP A 99 -28.82 7.59 -0.39
C ASP A 99 -27.75 7.18 0.64
N ARG A 100 -27.16 5.97 0.50
CA ARG A 100 -26.06 5.54 1.36
C ARG A 100 -24.85 6.41 1.11
N VAL A 101 -24.19 6.85 2.18
CA VAL A 101 -22.91 7.56 2.08
C VAL A 101 -21.84 6.60 1.56
N ALA A 102 -21.23 6.93 0.42
CA ALA A 102 -20.07 6.22 -0.10
C ALA A 102 -18.80 6.73 0.54
N PHE A 103 -18.67 8.04 0.69
CA PHE A 103 -17.52 8.67 1.34
C PHE A 103 -17.92 9.77 2.31
N HIS A 104 -17.36 9.70 3.53
CA HIS A 104 -17.15 10.83 4.40
C HIS A 104 -15.79 11.43 4.06
N TRP A 105 -15.75 12.56 3.36
CA TRP A 105 -14.51 13.27 3.12
C TRP A 105 -14.24 14.29 4.21
N HIS A 106 -12.99 14.30 4.71
CA HIS A 106 -12.50 15.23 5.71
C HIS A 106 -11.27 15.97 5.17
N GLY A 107 -11.36 17.28 5.02
CA GLY A 107 -10.29 18.14 4.57
C GLY A 107 -9.31 18.50 5.69
N GLU A 108 -8.10 18.92 5.32
CA GLU A 108 -7.02 19.25 6.27
C GLU A 108 -7.36 20.41 7.22
N GLU A 109 -8.21 21.33 6.79
CA GLU A 109 -8.65 22.51 7.60
C GLU A 109 -9.99 22.26 8.31
N GLY A 110 -10.48 21.02 8.31
CA GLY A 110 -11.70 20.59 8.99
C GLY A 110 -12.96 20.67 8.13
N GLU A 111 -12.82 20.87 6.82
CA GLU A 111 -13.96 20.78 5.89
C GLU A 111 -14.49 19.35 5.87
N GLN A 112 -15.79 19.21 5.69
CA GLN A 112 -16.48 17.92 5.65
C GLN A 112 -17.46 17.88 4.49
N ARG A 113 -17.48 16.75 3.79
CA ARG A 113 -18.46 16.45 2.74
C ARG A 113 -18.88 15.00 2.86
N ASP A 114 -20.18 14.77 2.90
CA ASP A 114 -20.76 13.44 2.75
C ASP A 114 -21.21 13.28 1.30
N LEU A 115 -20.70 12.26 0.63
CA LEU A 115 -21.04 11.94 -0.75
C LEU A 115 -21.78 10.61 -0.78
N THR A 116 -23.01 10.66 -1.24
CA THR A 116 -23.81 9.44 -1.44
C THR A 116 -23.44 8.71 -2.72
N TYR A 117 -23.84 7.45 -2.85
CA TYR A 117 -23.67 6.70 -4.11
C TYR A 117 -24.38 7.38 -5.27
N ALA A 118 -25.55 8.00 -5.04
CA ALA A 118 -26.30 8.74 -6.05
C ALA A 118 -25.58 10.03 -6.47
N ASP A 119 -25.01 10.79 -5.51
CA ASP A 119 -24.23 12.01 -5.80
C ASP A 119 -23.02 11.68 -6.67
N LEU A 120 -22.26 10.65 -6.26
CA LEU A 120 -21.09 10.20 -7.03
C LEU A 120 -21.47 9.72 -8.42
N LEU A 121 -22.56 8.95 -8.57
CA LEU A 121 -23.02 8.49 -9.88
C LEU A 121 -23.34 9.68 -10.80
N ALA A 122 -24.06 10.67 -10.29
CA ALA A 122 -24.42 11.85 -11.07
C ALA A 122 -23.20 12.65 -11.51
N GLU A 123 -22.20 12.80 -10.64
CA GLU A 123 -20.97 13.53 -10.93
C GLU A 123 -20.06 12.75 -11.92
N VAL A 124 -19.93 11.43 -11.72
CA VAL A 124 -19.19 10.51 -12.61
C VAL A 124 -19.79 10.53 -14.03
N GLN A 125 -21.10 10.49 -14.17
CA GLN A 125 -21.78 10.54 -15.49
C GLN A 125 -21.47 11.86 -16.22
N ARG A 126 -21.56 12.99 -15.53
CA ARG A 126 -21.24 14.30 -16.13
C ARG A 126 -19.77 14.42 -16.53
N LEU A 127 -18.85 14.00 -15.66
CA LEU A 127 -17.42 14.03 -16.00
C LEU A 127 -17.12 13.10 -17.17
N ALA A 128 -17.71 11.91 -17.22
CA ALA A 128 -17.55 10.96 -18.31
C ALA A 128 -18.00 11.56 -19.65
N ASN A 129 -19.19 12.21 -19.68
CA ASN A 129 -19.67 12.92 -20.87
C ASN A 129 -18.80 14.14 -21.21
N GLY A 130 -18.31 14.87 -20.22
CA GLY A 130 -17.38 15.98 -20.42
C GLY A 130 -16.07 15.52 -21.07
N LEU A 131 -15.50 14.40 -20.63
CA LEU A 131 -14.29 13.80 -21.23
C LEU A 131 -14.55 13.35 -22.67
N LYS A 132 -15.69 12.71 -22.95
CA LYS A 132 -16.10 12.34 -24.32
C LYS A 132 -16.24 13.56 -25.22
N ALA A 133 -16.85 14.65 -24.72
CA ALA A 133 -16.98 15.91 -25.47
C ALA A 133 -15.61 16.56 -25.77
N ARG A 134 -14.59 16.27 -24.98
CA ARG A 134 -13.18 16.68 -25.21
C ARG A 134 -12.40 15.67 -26.05
N GLY A 135 -13.06 14.67 -26.63
CA GLY A 135 -12.49 13.70 -27.56
C GLY A 135 -11.82 12.49 -26.91
N VAL A 136 -11.97 12.28 -25.60
CA VAL A 136 -11.47 11.06 -24.94
C VAL A 136 -12.36 9.88 -25.34
N CYS A 137 -11.73 8.81 -25.83
CA CYS A 137 -12.38 7.60 -26.31
C CYS A 137 -11.93 6.38 -25.49
N LYS A 138 -12.64 5.26 -25.69
CA LYS A 138 -12.24 3.94 -25.18
C LYS A 138 -10.79 3.62 -25.58
N GLY A 139 -9.96 3.28 -24.60
CA GLY A 139 -8.54 2.97 -24.78
C GLY A 139 -7.59 4.16 -24.66
N ASP A 140 -8.08 5.41 -24.72
CA ASP A 140 -7.25 6.59 -24.46
C ASP A 140 -6.87 6.66 -22.99
N VAL A 141 -5.60 6.87 -22.66
CA VAL A 141 -5.15 6.99 -21.28
C VAL A 141 -5.43 8.40 -20.75
N VAL A 142 -6.00 8.47 -19.55
CA VAL A 142 -6.23 9.72 -18.82
C VAL A 142 -5.33 9.75 -17.58
N GLY A 143 -4.44 10.75 -17.51
CA GLY A 143 -3.66 11.04 -16.32
C GLY A 143 -4.54 11.64 -15.22
N ILE A 144 -4.31 11.27 -13.97
CA ILE A 144 -4.98 11.87 -12.81
C ILE A 144 -3.90 12.29 -11.82
N TYR A 145 -3.78 13.60 -11.58
CA TYR A 145 -2.81 14.18 -10.65
C TYR A 145 -3.53 15.13 -9.69
N LEU A 146 -4.20 14.53 -8.70
CA LEU A 146 -5.06 15.20 -7.73
C LEU A 146 -4.59 14.91 -6.29
N PRO A 147 -4.85 15.82 -5.32
CA PRO A 147 -4.80 15.49 -3.91
C PRO A 147 -5.92 14.52 -3.52
N MET A 148 -5.98 14.11 -2.23
CA MET A 148 -7.00 13.20 -1.70
C MET A 148 -8.35 13.93 -1.51
N ILE A 149 -8.91 14.42 -2.60
CA ILE A 149 -10.24 15.04 -2.68
C ILE A 149 -11.23 14.11 -3.39
N PRO A 150 -12.54 14.25 -3.17
CA PRO A 150 -13.55 13.35 -3.78
C PRO A 150 -13.47 13.26 -5.30
N GLU A 151 -13.06 14.33 -5.95
CA GLU A 151 -12.94 14.44 -7.40
C GLU A 151 -11.93 13.42 -7.98
N VAL A 152 -11.00 12.88 -7.16
CA VAL A 152 -10.10 11.81 -7.62
C VAL A 152 -10.86 10.49 -7.84
N VAL A 153 -11.82 10.18 -6.97
CA VAL A 153 -12.69 8.99 -7.13
C VAL A 153 -13.61 9.16 -8.34
N VAL A 154 -14.20 10.35 -8.47
CA VAL A 154 -15.04 10.69 -9.63
C VAL A 154 -14.25 10.53 -10.94
N ALA A 155 -13.00 11.03 -10.98
CA ALA A 155 -12.13 10.91 -12.15
C ALA A 155 -11.82 9.45 -12.50
N MET A 156 -11.44 8.63 -11.51
CA MET A 156 -11.15 7.20 -11.73
C MET A 156 -12.37 6.46 -12.28
N LEU A 157 -13.55 6.68 -11.70
CA LEU A 157 -14.77 6.00 -12.09
C LEU A 157 -15.37 6.53 -13.41
N ALA A 158 -15.18 7.82 -13.73
CA ALA A 158 -15.57 8.37 -15.03
C ALA A 158 -14.73 7.77 -16.16
N CYS A 159 -13.44 7.63 -15.96
CA CYS A 159 -12.55 6.94 -16.89
C CYS A 159 -12.96 5.47 -17.07
N ALA A 160 -13.18 4.74 -15.98
CA ALA A 160 -13.65 3.36 -16.02
C ALA A 160 -14.99 3.21 -16.72
N ARG A 161 -15.88 4.21 -16.59
CA ARG A 161 -17.21 4.21 -17.20
C ARG A 161 -17.18 4.18 -18.72
N ILE A 162 -16.24 4.92 -19.32
CA ILE A 162 -16.10 5.05 -20.77
C ILE A 162 -14.98 4.18 -21.37
N GLY A 163 -14.35 3.33 -20.54
CA GLY A 163 -13.25 2.45 -20.96
C GLY A 163 -11.95 3.19 -21.30
N ALA A 164 -11.73 4.36 -20.72
CA ALA A 164 -10.46 5.07 -20.79
C ALA A 164 -9.56 4.63 -19.63
N PRO A 165 -8.45 3.88 -19.86
CA PRO A 165 -7.56 3.49 -18.77
C PRO A 165 -7.03 4.72 -18.04
N HIS A 166 -7.15 4.76 -16.72
CA HIS A 166 -6.58 5.88 -15.96
C HIS A 166 -5.16 5.59 -15.46
N ALA A 167 -4.35 6.65 -15.34
CA ALA A 167 -3.01 6.62 -14.79
C ALA A 167 -2.94 7.61 -13.63
N VAL A 168 -3.18 7.14 -12.40
CA VAL A 168 -3.11 8.01 -11.21
C VAL A 168 -1.65 8.26 -10.85
N ILE A 169 -1.32 9.53 -10.73
CA ILE A 169 0.01 10.02 -10.36
C ILE A 169 -0.09 10.60 -8.96
N PHE A 170 0.79 10.17 -8.05
CA PHE A 170 0.78 10.64 -6.67
C PHE A 170 0.93 12.17 -6.59
N GLY A 171 -0.01 12.87 -5.93
CA GLY A 171 -0.14 14.33 -5.87
C GLY A 171 1.06 15.11 -5.32
N GLY A 172 2.06 14.40 -4.83
CA GLY A 172 3.30 15.00 -4.34
C GLY A 172 4.53 14.78 -5.23
N PHE A 173 4.42 14.21 -6.43
CA PHE A 173 5.57 14.04 -7.33
C PHE A 173 6.04 15.36 -7.94
N ALA A 174 7.35 15.45 -8.23
CA ALA A 174 7.95 16.57 -8.94
C ALA A 174 7.50 16.62 -10.41
N PRO A 175 7.56 17.79 -11.08
CA PRO A 175 7.15 17.95 -12.47
C PRO A 175 7.78 16.92 -13.42
N SER A 176 9.08 16.62 -13.28
CA SER A 176 9.77 15.61 -14.09
C SER A 176 9.17 14.22 -13.97
N ALA A 177 8.77 13.82 -12.75
CA ALA A 177 8.14 12.52 -12.52
C ALA A 177 6.70 12.46 -13.05
N VAL A 178 5.97 13.59 -13.04
CA VAL A 178 4.65 13.71 -13.69
C VAL A 178 4.81 13.58 -15.19
N ARG A 179 5.74 14.35 -15.80
CA ARG A 179 6.06 14.31 -17.23
C ARG A 179 6.34 12.89 -17.71
N GLU A 180 7.28 12.21 -17.07
CA GLU A 180 7.69 10.86 -17.47
C GLU A 180 6.51 9.88 -17.54
N ARG A 181 5.59 9.94 -16.57
CA ARG A 181 4.42 9.06 -16.54
C ARG A 181 3.40 9.38 -17.63
N LEU A 182 3.18 10.66 -17.91
CA LEU A 182 2.29 11.10 -19.00
C LEU A 182 2.86 10.75 -20.38
N GLU A 183 4.17 10.89 -20.57
CA GLU A 183 4.85 10.50 -21.82
C GLU A 183 4.79 8.99 -22.06
N VAL A 184 5.20 8.19 -21.07
CA VAL A 184 5.22 6.72 -21.20
C VAL A 184 3.81 6.16 -21.40
N SER A 185 2.80 6.73 -20.75
CA SER A 185 1.40 6.34 -20.94
C SER A 185 0.78 6.90 -22.22
N SER A 186 1.43 7.84 -22.90
CA SER A 186 0.84 8.60 -24.01
C SER A 186 -0.52 9.22 -23.65
N ALA A 187 -0.60 9.78 -22.43
CA ALA A 187 -1.84 10.32 -21.90
C ALA A 187 -2.42 11.40 -22.83
N ARG A 188 -3.72 11.28 -23.14
CA ARG A 188 -4.45 12.22 -23.97
C ARG A 188 -5.09 13.36 -23.20
N ALA A 189 -5.53 13.08 -21.98
CA ALA A 189 -6.08 14.06 -21.06
C ALA A 189 -5.43 13.94 -19.68
N LEU A 190 -5.47 15.03 -18.91
CA LEU A 190 -5.03 15.09 -17.53
C LEU A 190 -6.10 15.76 -16.68
N ILE A 191 -6.43 15.16 -15.53
CA ILE A 191 -7.27 15.79 -14.52
C ILE A 191 -6.37 16.18 -13.35
N THR A 192 -6.39 17.45 -12.96
CA THR A 192 -5.52 18.02 -11.92
C THR A 192 -6.26 19.05 -11.07
N ALA A 193 -5.58 19.67 -10.10
CA ALA A 193 -6.13 20.73 -9.25
C ALA A 193 -5.35 22.03 -9.40
N ASP A 194 -5.98 23.14 -9.02
CA ASP A 194 -5.30 24.44 -8.91
C ASP A 194 -4.17 24.41 -7.87
N GLY A 195 -4.40 23.74 -6.76
CA GLY A 195 -3.45 23.56 -5.67
C GLY A 195 -3.81 22.37 -4.77
N ALA A 196 -2.95 22.08 -3.81
CA ALA A 196 -3.17 21.08 -2.76
C ALA A 196 -2.77 21.65 -1.41
N ARG A 197 -3.51 21.32 -0.37
CA ARG A 197 -3.21 21.72 1.02
C ARG A 197 -2.40 20.64 1.70
N ARG A 198 -1.39 21.04 2.46
CA ARG A 198 -0.63 20.11 3.30
C ARG A 198 0.06 20.85 4.45
N LYS A 199 -0.28 20.46 5.68
CA LYS A 199 0.22 21.04 6.94
C LYS A 199 0.09 22.57 6.97
N GLY A 200 -1.11 23.07 6.61
CA GLY A 200 -1.42 24.49 6.59
C GLY A 200 -0.73 25.29 5.48
N ARG A 201 -0.13 24.61 4.50
CA ARG A 201 0.52 25.24 3.34
C ARG A 201 -0.17 24.82 2.05
N THR A 202 -0.25 25.75 1.10
CA THR A 202 -0.75 25.45 -0.24
C THR A 202 0.40 25.23 -1.21
N ALA A 203 0.37 24.11 -1.93
CA ALA A 203 1.27 23.82 -3.03
C ALA A 203 0.57 24.12 -4.36
N PRO A 204 1.21 24.86 -5.29
CA PRO A 204 0.61 25.19 -6.60
C PRO A 204 0.71 23.99 -7.56
N VAL A 205 -0.27 23.11 -7.55
CA VAL A 205 -0.28 21.86 -8.34
C VAL A 205 -0.32 22.14 -9.84
N LYS A 206 -1.19 23.06 -10.29
CA LYS A 206 -1.32 23.40 -11.72
C LYS A 206 -0.03 23.98 -12.31
N ALA A 207 0.73 24.76 -11.53
CA ALA A 207 2.01 25.30 -11.99
C ALA A 207 3.04 24.17 -12.24
N ALA A 208 3.09 23.16 -11.36
CA ALA A 208 3.93 21.99 -11.55
C ALA A 208 3.49 21.14 -12.77
N VAL A 209 2.19 21.07 -13.01
CA VAL A 209 1.65 20.44 -14.22
C VAL A 209 2.06 21.21 -15.48
N ASP A 210 1.92 22.54 -15.50
CA ASP A 210 2.28 23.33 -16.68
C ASP A 210 3.76 23.19 -17.04
N GLU A 211 4.65 23.13 -16.05
CA GLU A 211 6.07 22.82 -16.25
C GLU A 211 6.25 21.41 -16.83
N ALA A 212 5.54 20.40 -16.28
CA ALA A 212 5.65 19.01 -16.71
C ALA A 212 5.22 18.80 -18.16
N VAL A 213 4.24 19.56 -18.65
CA VAL A 213 3.57 19.32 -19.95
C VAL A 213 3.86 20.37 -21.02
N GLU A 214 4.85 21.23 -20.82
CA GLU A 214 5.13 22.37 -21.72
C GLU A 214 5.20 21.97 -23.19
N ASP A 215 5.88 20.86 -23.51
CA ASP A 215 6.10 20.36 -24.87
C ASP A 215 5.43 18.99 -25.12
N LEU A 216 4.47 18.57 -24.30
CA LEU A 216 3.84 17.26 -24.41
C LEU A 216 2.70 17.29 -25.42
N ALA A 217 2.99 16.97 -26.68
CA ALA A 217 2.06 17.07 -27.80
C ALA A 217 0.87 16.09 -27.73
N THR A 218 0.99 14.98 -26.99
CA THR A 218 -0.08 13.98 -26.84
C THR A 218 -1.21 14.47 -25.92
N LEU A 219 -0.94 15.45 -25.04
CA LEU A 219 -1.89 15.93 -24.05
C LEU A 219 -2.75 17.07 -24.64
N GLU A 220 -3.98 16.73 -25.01
CA GLU A 220 -4.92 17.64 -25.68
C GLU A 220 -5.81 18.42 -24.69
N THR A 221 -6.09 17.85 -23.52
CA THR A 221 -7.02 18.42 -22.54
C THR A 221 -6.47 18.33 -21.11
N ILE A 222 -6.61 19.44 -20.38
CA ILE A 222 -6.35 19.48 -18.93
C ILE A 222 -7.62 19.97 -18.21
N VAL A 223 -8.19 19.13 -17.36
CA VAL A 223 -9.31 19.46 -16.48
C VAL A 223 -8.75 19.88 -15.13
N VAL A 224 -9.15 21.06 -14.64
CA VAL A 224 -8.61 21.65 -13.41
C VAL A 224 -9.70 21.79 -12.37
N VAL A 225 -9.51 21.14 -11.22
CA VAL A 225 -10.41 21.23 -10.04
C VAL A 225 -10.01 22.43 -9.18
N ARG A 226 -10.98 23.22 -8.72
CA ARG A 226 -10.76 24.27 -7.70
C ARG A 226 -10.73 23.62 -6.32
N SER A 227 -9.53 23.40 -5.78
CA SER A 227 -9.31 22.73 -4.49
C SER A 227 -8.78 23.71 -3.44
N ALA A 228 -7.68 24.38 -3.73
CA ALA A 228 -6.97 25.22 -2.75
C ALA A 228 -7.11 26.72 -2.99
N GLY A 229 -7.79 27.14 -4.05
CA GLY A 229 -7.93 28.55 -4.43
C GLY A 229 -6.63 29.18 -4.93
N SER A 230 -5.69 28.37 -5.40
CA SER A 230 -4.41 28.86 -5.93
C SER A 230 -4.60 29.59 -7.25
N PRO A 231 -3.98 30.75 -7.47
CA PRO A 231 -3.94 31.36 -8.78
C PRO A 231 -3.33 30.41 -9.80
N CYS A 232 -4.06 30.07 -10.85
CA CYS A 232 -3.53 29.24 -11.93
C CYS A 232 -3.92 29.81 -13.29
N PRO A 233 -2.94 30.05 -14.20
CA PRO A 233 -3.23 30.44 -15.57
C PRO A 233 -3.90 29.28 -16.30
N MET A 234 -4.95 29.60 -17.08
CA MET A 234 -5.66 28.63 -17.92
C MET A 234 -5.31 28.90 -19.38
N ARG A 235 -4.80 27.87 -20.08
CA ARG A 235 -4.48 27.95 -21.51
C ARG A 235 -5.74 27.69 -22.33
N PRO A 236 -6.26 28.69 -23.08
CA PRO A 236 -7.46 28.52 -23.89
C PRO A 236 -7.34 27.34 -24.88
N GLY A 237 -8.42 26.59 -25.04
CA GLY A 237 -8.49 25.43 -25.94
C GLY A 237 -8.01 24.12 -25.30
N ARG A 238 -6.98 24.17 -24.44
CA ARG A 238 -6.45 22.98 -23.72
C ARG A 238 -7.07 22.82 -22.33
N ASP A 239 -7.05 23.90 -21.54
CA ASP A 239 -7.44 23.85 -20.11
C ASP A 239 -8.92 24.21 -19.94
N VAL A 240 -9.59 23.48 -19.04
CA VAL A 240 -10.99 23.71 -18.68
C VAL A 240 -11.18 23.51 -17.18
N TRP A 241 -11.98 24.37 -16.55
CA TRP A 241 -12.38 24.16 -15.17
C TRP A 241 -13.30 22.93 -15.05
N TYR A 242 -13.12 22.16 -14.00
CA TYR A 242 -13.91 20.97 -13.73
C TYR A 242 -15.41 21.29 -13.69
N GLU A 243 -15.80 22.34 -12.96
CA GLU A 243 -17.18 22.75 -12.79
C GLU A 243 -17.82 23.21 -14.12
N ASP A 244 -17.04 23.90 -14.96
CA ASP A 244 -17.49 24.34 -16.27
C ASP A 244 -17.70 23.14 -17.22
N LEU A 245 -16.81 22.15 -17.13
CA LEU A 245 -16.93 20.91 -17.91
C LEU A 245 -18.18 20.12 -17.50
N LEU A 246 -18.45 19.98 -16.19
CA LEU A 246 -19.62 19.28 -15.70
C LEU A 246 -20.92 20.04 -16.01
N GLY A 247 -20.90 21.38 -15.87
CA GLY A 247 -22.06 22.24 -16.13
C GLY A 247 -22.53 22.23 -17.59
N GLY A 248 -21.60 21.96 -18.53
CA GLY A 248 -21.89 21.85 -19.96
C GLY A 248 -22.20 20.41 -20.43
N ALA A 249 -22.12 19.42 -19.55
CA ALA A 249 -22.27 18.01 -19.93
C ALA A 249 -23.67 17.46 -19.62
N ASP A 250 -24.12 16.49 -20.42
CA ASP A 250 -25.34 15.73 -20.15
C ASP A 250 -25.18 14.94 -18.82
N GLY A 251 -26.27 14.86 -18.06
CA GLY A 251 -26.34 14.11 -16.80
C GLY A 251 -26.44 12.60 -16.96
N ASP A 252 -26.80 12.09 -18.15
CA ASP A 252 -26.89 10.65 -18.42
C ASP A 252 -25.73 10.17 -19.28
N CYS A 253 -24.97 9.23 -18.74
CA CYS A 253 -23.89 8.55 -19.44
C CYS A 253 -23.94 7.06 -19.08
N PRO A 254 -24.58 6.22 -19.88
CA PRO A 254 -24.59 4.78 -19.65
C PRO A 254 -23.18 4.20 -19.50
N ALA A 255 -23.01 3.26 -18.59
CA ALA A 255 -21.73 2.56 -18.45
C ALA A 255 -21.48 1.67 -19.66
N GLU A 256 -20.37 1.88 -20.34
CA GLU A 256 -20.04 1.11 -21.53
C GLU A 256 -19.54 -0.30 -21.17
N PRO A 257 -20.12 -1.38 -21.74
CA PRO A 257 -19.62 -2.73 -21.49
C PRO A 257 -18.16 -2.89 -21.94
N MET A 258 -17.30 -3.34 -21.02
CA MET A 258 -15.89 -3.62 -21.30
C MET A 258 -15.64 -5.12 -21.28
N GLU A 259 -14.82 -5.59 -22.21
CA GLU A 259 -14.24 -6.92 -22.11
C GLU A 259 -13.52 -7.08 -20.76
N ALA A 260 -13.61 -8.24 -20.14
CA ALA A 260 -12.96 -8.46 -18.83
C ALA A 260 -11.45 -8.18 -18.85
N GLU A 261 -10.81 -8.40 -19.99
CA GLU A 261 -9.38 -8.11 -20.21
C GLU A 261 -9.09 -6.69 -20.71
N HIS A 262 -10.11 -5.83 -20.85
CA HIS A 262 -9.88 -4.42 -21.16
C HIS A 262 -9.08 -3.74 -20.03
N PRO A 263 -8.00 -2.98 -20.33
CA PRO A 263 -7.22 -2.28 -19.34
C PRO A 263 -8.08 -1.30 -18.53
N LEU A 264 -8.04 -1.41 -17.21
CA LEU A 264 -8.74 -0.52 -16.28
C LEU A 264 -7.84 0.65 -15.90
N PHE A 265 -6.60 0.36 -15.54
CA PHE A 265 -5.62 1.38 -15.17
C PHE A 265 -4.18 0.95 -15.41
N LEU A 266 -3.33 1.98 -15.44
CA LEU A 266 -1.88 1.87 -15.41
C LEU A 266 -1.37 2.46 -14.10
N LEU A 267 -0.57 1.71 -13.35
CA LEU A 267 0.06 2.23 -12.14
C LEU A 267 1.58 2.09 -12.22
N TYR A 268 2.27 3.20 -12.01
CA TYR A 268 3.71 3.26 -12.15
C TYR A 268 4.41 3.00 -10.82
N SER A 269 5.21 1.93 -10.75
CA SER A 269 6.09 1.64 -9.62
C SER A 269 7.54 1.98 -9.93
N SER A 270 8.29 2.40 -8.89
CA SER A 270 9.74 2.56 -8.97
C SER A 270 10.39 1.19 -9.17
N GLY A 271 11.08 1.00 -10.29
CA GLY A 271 11.89 -0.21 -10.52
C GLY A 271 13.32 -0.06 -10.00
N SER A 272 14.08 -1.17 -10.01
CA SER A 272 15.54 -1.16 -9.81
C SER A 272 16.30 -0.49 -10.99
N THR A 273 15.61 -0.18 -12.09
CA THR A 273 16.13 0.52 -13.27
C THR A 273 15.58 1.94 -13.32
N ALA A 274 16.25 2.84 -14.06
CA ALA A 274 15.92 4.26 -14.15
C ALA A 274 14.50 4.59 -14.65
N LYS A 275 13.84 3.68 -15.40
CA LYS A 275 12.50 3.92 -15.95
C LYS A 275 11.41 3.28 -15.09
N PRO A 276 10.31 4.02 -14.76
CA PRO A 276 9.15 3.46 -14.06
C PRO A 276 8.54 2.28 -14.82
N LYS A 277 8.01 1.30 -14.07
CA LYS A 277 7.27 0.17 -14.63
C LYS A 277 5.79 0.51 -14.66
N GLY A 278 5.17 0.59 -15.82
CA GLY A 278 3.73 0.78 -15.98
C GLY A 278 2.99 -0.55 -15.84
N ILE A 279 2.49 -0.85 -14.66
CA ILE A 279 1.77 -2.08 -14.36
C ILE A 279 0.36 -1.97 -14.92
N VAL A 280 -0.06 -2.95 -15.72
CA VAL A 280 -1.39 -2.98 -16.36
C VAL A 280 -2.31 -3.92 -15.57
N HIS A 281 -3.44 -3.38 -15.10
CA HIS A 281 -4.54 -4.17 -14.54
C HIS A 281 -5.77 -4.09 -15.43
N THR A 282 -6.47 -5.23 -15.58
CA THR A 282 -7.67 -5.37 -16.42
C THR A 282 -8.95 -5.42 -15.60
N THR A 283 -10.06 -5.04 -16.22
CA THR A 283 -11.33 -4.75 -15.56
C THR A 283 -11.89 -5.93 -14.77
N GLY A 284 -12.09 -7.08 -15.40
CA GLY A 284 -12.80 -8.22 -14.79
C GLY A 284 -11.98 -8.91 -13.72
N GLY A 285 -10.72 -9.23 -14.06
CA GLY A 285 -9.85 -9.95 -13.13
C GLY A 285 -9.48 -9.14 -11.89
N TYR A 286 -9.07 -7.88 -12.08
CA TYR A 286 -8.74 -7.01 -10.96
C TYR A 286 -9.94 -6.79 -10.04
N LEU A 287 -11.10 -6.43 -10.60
CA LEU A 287 -12.28 -6.15 -9.80
C LEU A 287 -12.76 -7.39 -9.02
N THR A 288 -12.66 -8.59 -9.60
CA THR A 288 -12.95 -9.86 -8.90
C THR A 288 -12.04 -10.04 -7.70
N GLY A 289 -10.73 -9.85 -7.87
CA GLY A 289 -9.75 -9.99 -6.78
C GLY A 289 -10.00 -9.02 -5.64
N VAL A 290 -10.16 -7.72 -5.93
CA VAL A 290 -10.34 -6.70 -4.88
C VAL A 290 -11.70 -6.81 -4.19
N ALA A 291 -12.77 -7.12 -4.91
CA ALA A 291 -14.10 -7.32 -4.32
C ALA A 291 -14.12 -8.55 -3.41
N SER A 292 -13.47 -9.64 -3.82
CA SER A 292 -13.37 -10.87 -3.02
C SER A 292 -12.55 -10.65 -1.75
N THR A 293 -11.36 -10.06 -1.86
CA THR A 293 -10.46 -9.85 -0.71
C THR A 293 -11.00 -8.79 0.25
N MET A 294 -11.65 -7.74 -0.25
CA MET A 294 -12.38 -6.79 0.61
C MET A 294 -13.42 -7.51 1.47
N ALA A 295 -14.24 -8.35 0.86
CA ALA A 295 -15.29 -9.08 1.56
C ALA A 295 -14.77 -10.14 2.54
N THR A 296 -13.64 -10.81 2.25
CA THR A 296 -13.15 -11.92 3.07
C THR A 296 -12.16 -11.48 4.15
N VAL A 297 -11.32 -10.49 3.87
CA VAL A 297 -10.29 -10.01 4.80
C VAL A 297 -10.82 -8.93 5.74
N PHE A 298 -11.67 -8.03 5.24
CA PHE A 298 -12.22 -6.95 6.07
C PHE A 298 -13.64 -7.25 6.57
N ASP A 299 -14.33 -8.24 5.96
CA ASP A 299 -15.65 -8.70 6.37
C ASP A 299 -16.65 -7.55 6.65
N PRO A 300 -16.80 -6.57 5.72
CA PRO A 300 -17.62 -5.41 5.95
C PRO A 300 -19.11 -5.74 5.91
N ASP A 301 -19.87 -5.15 6.82
CA ASP A 301 -21.33 -5.06 6.75
C ASP A 301 -21.71 -3.66 6.23
N PRO A 302 -22.14 -3.52 4.96
CA PRO A 302 -22.42 -2.20 4.37
C PRO A 302 -23.51 -1.39 5.08
N GLU A 303 -24.33 -2.03 5.94
CA GLU A 303 -25.38 -1.35 6.70
C GLU A 303 -24.88 -0.75 8.03
N ARG A 304 -23.68 -1.18 8.50
CA ARG A 304 -23.21 -0.84 9.86
C ARG A 304 -21.79 -0.35 9.91
N ASP A 305 -20.97 -0.78 8.95
CA ASP A 305 -19.54 -0.51 9.01
C ASP A 305 -19.16 0.75 8.26
N VAL A 306 -18.22 1.48 8.85
CA VAL A 306 -17.48 2.55 8.19
C VAL A 306 -16.02 2.08 8.07
N PHE A 307 -15.56 1.97 6.83
CA PHE A 307 -14.21 1.54 6.50
C PHE A 307 -13.30 2.74 6.29
N TRP A 308 -12.10 2.70 6.85
CA TRP A 308 -11.10 3.71 6.59
C TRP A 308 -9.75 3.10 6.25
N CYS A 309 -9.33 3.27 4.99
CA CYS A 309 -7.97 3.03 4.55
C CYS A 309 -7.25 4.36 4.43
N THR A 310 -6.10 4.51 5.10
CA THR A 310 -5.34 5.78 5.13
C THR A 310 -4.38 5.94 3.94
N ALA A 311 -4.43 5.04 2.96
CA ALA A 311 -3.55 5.08 1.80
C ALA A 311 -3.99 6.16 0.80
N ASP A 312 -3.01 6.74 0.11
CA ASP A 312 -3.25 7.63 -1.02
C ASP A 312 -3.60 6.83 -2.28
N VAL A 313 -4.52 7.35 -3.10
CA VAL A 313 -4.94 6.71 -4.36
C VAL A 313 -3.83 6.68 -5.42
N GLY A 314 -2.77 7.44 -5.29
CA GLY A 314 -1.56 7.33 -6.12
C GLY A 314 -0.79 6.02 -5.96
N TRP A 315 -1.20 5.16 -5.02
CA TRP A 315 -0.64 3.83 -4.78
C TRP A 315 -1.70 2.75 -4.98
N ILE A 316 -1.25 1.51 -5.21
CA ILE A 316 -2.18 0.39 -5.43
C ILE A 316 -3.13 0.18 -4.23
N THR A 317 -2.68 0.43 -3.01
CA THR A 317 -3.53 0.30 -1.82
C THR A 317 -4.72 1.26 -1.87
N GLY A 318 -4.52 2.48 -2.37
CA GLY A 318 -5.60 3.44 -2.58
C GLY A 318 -6.56 2.99 -3.69
N HIS A 319 -6.04 2.51 -4.83
CA HIS A 319 -6.90 1.95 -5.88
C HIS A 319 -7.77 0.81 -5.34
N SER A 320 -7.13 -0.17 -4.69
CA SER A 320 -7.78 -1.42 -4.30
C SER A 320 -8.68 -1.27 -3.05
N TYR A 321 -8.28 -0.46 -2.06
CA TYR A 321 -8.95 -0.43 -0.75
C TYR A 321 -9.36 0.97 -0.28
N VAL A 322 -9.23 2.02 -1.10
CA VAL A 322 -9.99 3.27 -0.93
C VAL A 322 -11.13 3.30 -1.93
N VAL A 323 -10.89 2.90 -3.19
CA VAL A 323 -11.85 3.05 -4.28
C VAL A 323 -12.53 1.72 -4.63
N TYR A 324 -11.88 0.84 -5.42
CA TYR A 324 -12.57 -0.26 -6.08
C TYR A 324 -13.12 -1.34 -5.15
N GLY A 325 -12.36 -1.80 -4.17
CA GLY A 325 -12.79 -2.85 -3.24
C GLY A 325 -13.97 -2.47 -2.37
N PRO A 326 -13.88 -1.36 -1.60
CA PRO A 326 -15.00 -0.87 -0.79
C PRO A 326 -16.24 -0.55 -1.62
N MET A 327 -16.09 0.18 -2.72
CA MET A 327 -17.23 0.60 -3.54
C MET A 327 -17.89 -0.58 -4.25
N ALA A 328 -17.12 -1.57 -4.74
CA ALA A 328 -17.69 -2.81 -5.26
C ALA A 328 -18.46 -3.61 -4.19
N ASN A 329 -18.20 -3.43 -2.92
CA ASN A 329 -18.95 -4.06 -1.83
C ASN A 329 -20.02 -3.15 -1.23
N GLY A 330 -20.26 -1.95 -1.75
CA GLY A 330 -21.28 -1.03 -1.27
C GLY A 330 -21.00 -0.42 0.11
N CYS A 331 -19.73 -0.33 0.48
CA CYS A 331 -19.28 0.16 1.79
C CYS A 331 -19.41 1.68 1.92
N THR A 332 -19.56 2.17 3.15
CA THR A 332 -19.27 3.54 3.54
C THR A 332 -17.80 3.64 3.91
N SER A 333 -17.07 4.61 3.36
CA SER A 333 -15.65 4.80 3.60
C SER A 333 -15.32 6.21 4.07
N VAL A 334 -14.18 6.37 4.74
CA VAL A 334 -13.61 7.69 5.05
C VAL A 334 -12.48 7.99 4.07
N MET A 335 -12.44 9.24 3.60
CA MET A 335 -11.33 9.81 2.85
C MET A 335 -10.81 11.04 3.58
N PHE A 336 -9.52 11.08 3.89
CA PHE A 336 -8.88 12.19 4.58
C PHE A 336 -7.83 12.87 3.69
N GLU A 337 -8.02 14.15 3.41
CA GLU A 337 -7.01 15.02 2.82
C GLU A 337 -6.22 15.67 3.94
N GLY A 338 -5.06 15.13 4.30
CA GLY A 338 -4.25 15.71 5.36
C GLY A 338 -3.06 14.85 5.77
N ALA A 339 -2.36 15.32 6.80
CA ALA A 339 -1.27 14.61 7.43
C ALA A 339 -1.72 14.05 8.80
N PRO A 340 -1.19 12.91 9.24
CA PRO A 340 -1.63 12.26 10.49
C PRO A 340 -1.26 13.04 11.77
N ASP A 341 -0.44 14.09 11.64
CA ASP A 341 0.08 14.93 12.71
C ASP A 341 -0.35 16.41 12.59
N TYR A 342 -1.32 16.72 11.72
CA TYR A 342 -1.80 18.08 11.51
C TYR A 342 -3.33 18.13 11.38
N PRO A 343 -4.03 19.08 12.01
CA PRO A 343 -3.49 20.17 12.85
C PRO A 343 -2.95 19.70 14.21
N ASP A 344 -3.35 18.54 14.68
CA ASP A 344 -2.87 17.89 15.92
C ASP A 344 -2.61 16.39 15.68
N LYS A 345 -1.79 15.78 16.55
CA LYS A 345 -1.45 14.35 16.51
C LYS A 345 -2.61 13.42 16.86
N ASP A 346 -3.75 13.94 17.24
CA ASP A 346 -4.97 13.17 17.52
C ASP A 346 -6.02 13.22 16.40
N ILE A 347 -5.75 13.92 15.30
CA ILE A 347 -6.69 14.07 14.18
C ILE A 347 -7.25 12.74 13.66
N TRP A 348 -6.43 11.68 13.58
CA TRP A 348 -6.90 10.38 13.14
C TRP A 348 -7.92 9.76 14.11
N TRP A 349 -7.72 9.98 15.41
CA TRP A 349 -8.60 9.45 16.44
C TRP A 349 -9.89 10.26 16.55
N ASP A 350 -9.84 11.58 16.29
CA ASP A 350 -11.04 12.41 16.10
C ASP A 350 -11.86 11.91 14.91
N ILE A 351 -11.24 11.61 13.78
CA ILE A 351 -11.91 11.06 12.59
C ILE A 351 -12.54 9.71 12.90
N VAL A 352 -11.85 8.80 13.61
CA VAL A 352 -12.39 7.50 14.02
C VAL A 352 -13.64 7.68 14.90
N GLU A 353 -13.58 8.55 15.90
CA GLU A 353 -14.71 8.85 16.78
C GLU A 353 -15.87 9.50 16.03
N ARG A 354 -15.59 10.52 15.24
CA ARG A 354 -16.55 11.35 14.51
C ARG A 354 -17.39 10.53 13.53
N TYR A 355 -16.72 9.74 12.69
CA TYR A 355 -17.39 8.94 11.65
C TYR A 355 -17.70 7.51 12.10
N ARG A 356 -17.45 7.20 13.38
CA ARG A 356 -17.70 5.86 13.93
C ARG A 356 -17.01 4.76 13.12
N VAL A 357 -15.76 5.00 12.70
CA VAL A 357 -14.96 4.04 11.93
C VAL A 357 -14.92 2.70 12.66
N SER A 358 -15.28 1.63 11.96
CA SER A 358 -15.32 0.28 12.52
C SER A 358 -14.20 -0.63 12.00
N ILE A 359 -13.66 -0.32 10.82
CA ILE A 359 -12.55 -1.04 10.19
C ILE A 359 -11.48 -0.03 9.82
N PHE A 360 -10.28 -0.18 10.40
CA PHE A 360 -9.18 0.77 10.21
C PHE A 360 -7.95 0.07 9.60
N TYR A 361 -7.52 0.50 8.42
CA TYR A 361 -6.45 -0.10 7.61
C TYR A 361 -5.36 0.91 7.31
N THR A 362 -4.13 0.66 7.82
CA THR A 362 -3.04 1.63 7.72
C THR A 362 -1.66 0.96 7.63
N ALA A 363 -0.62 1.76 7.43
CA ALA A 363 0.75 1.27 7.32
C ALA A 363 1.45 1.15 8.69
N PRO A 364 2.31 0.15 8.91
CA PRO A 364 3.12 0.02 10.13
C PRO A 364 3.97 1.24 10.46
N THR A 365 4.48 1.95 9.47
CA THR A 365 5.20 3.23 9.66
C THR A 365 4.32 4.28 10.34
N ALA A 366 3.05 4.38 9.97
CA ALA A 366 2.12 5.31 10.61
C ALA A 366 1.81 4.89 12.06
N ILE A 367 1.65 3.58 12.30
CA ILE A 367 1.47 3.04 13.66
C ILE A 367 2.69 3.38 14.53
N ARG A 368 3.92 3.18 14.03
CA ARG A 368 5.15 3.55 14.76
C ARG A 368 5.23 5.05 15.06
N ALA A 369 4.79 5.91 14.13
CA ALA A 369 4.71 7.35 14.39
C ALA A 369 3.73 7.66 15.54
N CYS A 370 2.53 7.06 15.54
CA CYS A 370 1.57 7.21 16.63
C CYS A 370 2.11 6.68 17.97
N MET A 371 2.84 5.55 17.95
CA MET A 371 3.52 5.04 19.16
C MET A 371 4.54 6.04 19.71
N LYS A 372 5.34 6.66 18.82
CA LYS A 372 6.33 7.66 19.22
C LYS A 372 5.67 8.90 19.83
N TRP A 373 4.53 9.33 19.31
CA TRP A 373 3.78 10.47 19.87
C TRP A 373 3.17 10.16 21.24
N GLY A 374 2.79 8.92 21.50
CA GLY A 374 2.32 8.44 22.79
C GLY A 374 0.82 8.17 22.87
N THR A 375 0.43 7.47 23.93
CA THR A 375 -0.94 6.97 24.13
C THR A 375 -1.96 8.05 24.55
N GLN A 376 -1.49 9.23 24.97
CA GLN A 376 -2.36 10.33 25.38
C GLN A 376 -3.23 10.89 24.24
N TYR A 377 -2.83 10.71 22.98
CA TYR A 377 -3.60 11.17 21.81
C TYR A 377 -4.82 10.28 21.56
N PRO A 378 -4.68 8.96 21.33
CA PRO A 378 -5.86 8.11 21.16
C PRO A 378 -6.73 8.04 22.43
N ALA A 379 -6.18 8.24 23.63
CA ALA A 379 -6.93 8.21 24.88
C ALA A 379 -7.94 9.37 25.05
N LYS A 380 -7.86 10.42 24.24
CA LYS A 380 -8.83 11.53 24.24
C LYS A 380 -10.16 11.18 23.54
N HIS A 381 -10.18 10.11 22.73
CA HIS A 381 -11.25 9.80 21.79
C HIS A 381 -11.90 8.44 22.07
N ASP A 382 -13.19 8.32 21.69
CA ASP A 382 -13.92 7.05 21.76
C ASP A 382 -13.61 6.18 20.53
N LEU A 383 -12.75 5.18 20.71
CA LEU A 383 -12.40 4.20 19.70
C LEU A 383 -13.24 2.91 19.78
N SER A 384 -14.36 2.93 20.53
CA SER A 384 -15.18 1.73 20.76
C SER A 384 -15.88 1.21 19.50
N SER A 385 -16.02 2.05 18.47
CA SER A 385 -16.58 1.66 17.16
C SER A 385 -15.68 0.69 16.41
N LEU A 386 -14.34 0.72 16.63
CA LEU A 386 -13.40 -0.17 15.96
C LEU A 386 -13.69 -1.64 16.33
N ARG A 387 -13.81 -2.49 15.30
CA ARG A 387 -14.00 -3.93 15.42
C ARG A 387 -12.93 -4.76 14.69
N LEU A 388 -12.24 -4.16 13.70
CA LEU A 388 -11.19 -4.81 12.92
C LEU A 388 -10.09 -3.79 12.58
N LEU A 389 -8.85 -4.22 12.71
CA LEU A 389 -7.67 -3.46 12.34
C LEU A 389 -6.91 -4.18 11.24
N GLY A 390 -6.23 -3.42 10.37
CA GLY A 390 -5.42 -4.00 9.31
C GLY A 390 -4.11 -3.24 9.10
N THR A 391 -3.10 -3.95 8.57
CA THR A 391 -1.79 -3.37 8.22
C THR A 391 -1.39 -3.69 6.79
N VAL A 392 -0.67 -2.77 6.14
CA VAL A 392 -0.29 -2.86 4.74
C VAL A 392 1.02 -2.15 4.42
N GLY A 393 1.68 -2.62 3.36
CA GLY A 393 2.79 -1.93 2.68
C GLY A 393 4.19 -2.33 3.13
N GLU A 394 4.34 -2.82 4.34
CA GLU A 394 5.58 -3.34 4.90
C GLU A 394 5.30 -4.35 6.03
N PRO A 395 6.25 -5.23 6.38
CA PRO A 395 6.10 -6.07 7.56
C PRO A 395 5.98 -5.24 8.84
N ILE A 396 5.04 -5.61 9.70
CA ILE A 396 4.93 -4.98 11.02
C ILE A 396 5.77 -5.74 12.06
N ASN A 397 6.54 -5.02 12.87
CA ASN A 397 7.23 -5.68 13.98
C ASN A 397 6.27 -6.03 15.11
N PRO A 398 6.54 -7.10 15.89
CA PRO A 398 5.65 -7.57 16.94
C PRO A 398 5.28 -6.51 17.98
N LYS A 399 6.19 -5.60 18.35
CA LYS A 399 5.93 -4.56 19.32
C LYS A 399 4.92 -3.52 18.83
N ALA A 400 5.02 -3.10 17.57
CA ALA A 400 4.06 -2.19 16.94
C ALA A 400 2.69 -2.87 16.77
N TRP A 401 2.69 -4.15 16.40
CA TRP A 401 1.48 -4.96 16.31
C TRP A 401 0.74 -5.02 17.64
N LEU A 402 1.45 -5.34 18.72
CA LEU A 402 0.88 -5.42 20.07
C LEU A 402 0.38 -4.07 20.57
N TRP A 403 1.11 -2.99 20.31
CA TRP A 403 0.64 -1.64 20.62
C TRP A 403 -0.66 -1.31 19.87
N TYR A 404 -0.71 -1.63 18.57
CA TYR A 404 -1.89 -1.42 17.74
C TYR A 404 -3.09 -2.22 18.24
N HIS A 405 -2.87 -3.51 18.54
CA HIS A 405 -3.89 -4.38 19.11
C HIS A 405 -4.44 -3.86 20.44
N ALA A 406 -3.55 -3.43 21.30
CA ALA A 406 -3.90 -3.12 22.66
C ALA A 406 -4.40 -1.68 22.84
N VAL A 407 -3.67 -0.68 22.31
CA VAL A 407 -4.00 0.73 22.50
C VAL A 407 -5.13 1.17 21.58
N ILE A 408 -5.08 0.80 20.32
CA ILE A 408 -6.09 1.20 19.34
C ILE A 408 -7.24 0.20 19.31
N GLY A 409 -6.93 -1.09 19.24
CA GLY A 409 -7.94 -2.16 19.21
C GLY A 409 -8.58 -2.49 20.54
N GLY A 410 -8.04 -1.97 21.66
CA GLY A 410 -8.55 -2.24 23.00
C GLY A 410 -8.58 -3.73 23.36
N GLU A 411 -7.67 -4.53 22.84
CA GLU A 411 -7.55 -5.99 22.95
C GLU A 411 -8.79 -6.77 22.43
N ARG A 412 -9.73 -6.11 21.74
CA ARG A 412 -10.98 -6.71 21.23
C ARG A 412 -11.01 -6.86 19.72
N CYS A 413 -10.15 -6.09 19.00
CA CYS A 413 -10.13 -6.12 17.55
C CYS A 413 -9.10 -7.15 17.07
N PRO A 414 -9.47 -8.10 16.18
CA PRO A 414 -8.47 -8.86 15.43
C PRO A 414 -7.67 -7.93 14.53
N ILE A 415 -6.43 -8.33 14.19
CA ILE A 415 -5.59 -7.61 13.24
C ILE A 415 -5.35 -8.50 12.02
N VAL A 416 -5.57 -7.96 10.84
CA VAL A 416 -5.21 -8.58 9.57
C VAL A 416 -3.96 -7.91 9.02
N ASP A 417 -2.83 -8.63 9.08
CA ASP A 417 -1.60 -8.23 8.40
C ASP A 417 -1.69 -8.71 6.96
N THR A 418 -1.55 -7.81 6.01
CA THR A 418 -1.75 -8.14 4.60
C THR A 418 -0.44 -8.06 3.84
N TRP A 419 -0.12 -9.15 3.11
CA TRP A 419 0.95 -9.13 2.14
C TRP A 419 0.39 -9.18 0.73
N TRP A 420 0.83 -8.25 -0.09
CA TRP A 420 0.51 -8.14 -1.52
C TRP A 420 1.36 -7.04 -2.17
N GLN A 421 1.22 -6.89 -3.48
CA GLN A 421 2.03 -5.97 -4.28
C GLN A 421 1.15 -5.20 -5.27
N THR A 422 1.70 -4.15 -5.88
CA THR A 422 1.06 -3.47 -7.02
C THR A 422 0.74 -4.48 -8.11
N GLU A 423 1.66 -5.38 -8.36
CA GLU A 423 1.59 -6.45 -9.36
C GLU A 423 0.51 -7.50 -9.06
N THR A 424 0.20 -7.74 -7.80
CA THR A 424 -0.85 -8.71 -7.45
C THR A 424 -2.25 -8.13 -7.51
N GLY A 425 -2.38 -6.80 -7.45
CA GLY A 425 -3.63 -6.06 -7.53
C GLY A 425 -4.53 -6.16 -6.29
N ALA A 426 -4.46 -7.29 -5.58
CA ALA A 426 -5.24 -7.55 -4.37
C ALA A 426 -4.40 -8.31 -3.33
N ILE A 427 -4.93 -8.46 -2.10
CA ILE A 427 -4.29 -9.18 -1.00
C ILE A 427 -4.12 -10.65 -1.37
N MET A 428 -2.91 -11.20 -1.13
CA MET A 428 -2.57 -12.59 -1.41
C MET A 428 -2.42 -13.42 -0.14
N ILE A 429 -1.77 -12.87 0.89
CA ILE A 429 -1.52 -13.55 2.17
C ILE A 429 -2.06 -12.67 3.29
N SER A 430 -2.98 -13.21 4.09
CA SER A 430 -3.54 -12.53 5.26
C SER A 430 -4.35 -13.50 6.12
N ALA A 431 -4.65 -13.09 7.34
CA ALA A 431 -5.62 -13.77 8.19
C ALA A 431 -7.05 -13.61 7.66
N LEU A 432 -7.88 -14.63 7.81
CA LEU A 432 -9.33 -14.50 7.82
C LEU A 432 -9.76 -14.19 9.26
N PRO A 433 -10.29 -13.00 9.55
CA PRO A 433 -10.38 -12.48 10.93
C PRO A 433 -11.37 -13.25 11.81
N GLY A 434 -12.30 -14.01 11.22
CA GLY A 434 -13.22 -14.90 11.94
C GLY A 434 -12.70 -16.31 12.18
N LEU A 435 -11.56 -16.67 11.58
CA LEU A 435 -11.07 -18.07 11.54
C LEU A 435 -9.63 -18.21 12.04
N THR A 436 -8.74 -17.30 11.65
CA THR A 436 -7.30 -17.48 11.80
C THR A 436 -6.80 -16.95 13.15
N THR A 437 -6.10 -17.79 13.92
CA THR A 437 -5.31 -17.32 15.07
C THR A 437 -4.11 -16.54 14.55
N THR A 438 -4.01 -15.26 14.87
CA THR A 438 -2.93 -14.39 14.39
C THR A 438 -1.70 -14.46 15.29
N LYS A 439 -0.52 -14.26 14.69
CA LYS A 439 0.76 -14.14 15.40
C LYS A 439 1.35 -12.77 15.09
N PRO A 440 1.76 -11.97 16.08
CA PRO A 440 2.27 -10.62 15.86
C PRO A 440 3.43 -10.56 14.86
N GLY A 441 3.22 -9.89 13.72
CA GLY A 441 4.21 -9.75 12.64
C GLY A 441 4.13 -10.80 11.53
N SER A 442 3.25 -11.79 11.63
CA SER A 442 3.01 -12.78 10.57
C SER A 442 1.87 -12.35 9.66
N ALA A 443 2.09 -12.44 8.34
CA ALA A 443 1.01 -12.31 7.35
C ALA A 443 0.08 -13.54 7.33
N THR A 444 0.37 -14.57 8.10
CA THR A 444 -0.37 -15.84 8.29
C THR A 444 -0.37 -16.73 7.04
N ARG A 445 -1.51 -16.95 6.39
CA ARG A 445 -1.67 -17.95 5.31
C ARG A 445 -2.07 -17.31 4.00
N PRO A 446 -1.74 -17.94 2.84
CA PRO A 446 -2.34 -17.55 1.57
C PRO A 446 -3.86 -17.58 1.66
N LEU A 447 -4.52 -16.59 1.05
CA LEU A 447 -5.98 -16.54 1.00
C LEU A 447 -6.55 -17.70 0.16
N PRO A 448 -7.83 -18.08 0.37
CA PRO A 448 -8.47 -19.08 -0.47
C PRO A 448 -8.37 -18.73 -1.96
N GLY A 449 -7.94 -19.69 -2.78
CA GLY A 449 -7.69 -19.51 -4.21
C GLY A 449 -6.31 -18.92 -4.57
N VAL A 450 -5.44 -18.67 -3.57
CA VAL A 450 -4.05 -18.22 -3.77
C VAL A 450 -3.09 -19.36 -3.42
N SER A 451 -2.12 -19.63 -4.31
CA SER A 451 -1.08 -20.64 -4.09
C SER A 451 0.27 -19.96 -3.92
N ALA A 452 0.75 -19.90 -2.68
CA ALA A 452 2.08 -19.34 -2.35
C ALA A 452 2.98 -20.46 -1.78
N ALA A 453 4.28 -20.42 -2.18
CA ALA A 453 5.30 -21.35 -1.74
C ALA A 453 6.61 -20.62 -1.44
N LEU A 454 7.51 -21.30 -0.74
CA LEU A 454 8.90 -20.88 -0.58
C LEU A 454 9.81 -21.77 -1.43
N PHE A 455 10.68 -21.14 -2.21
CA PHE A 455 11.68 -21.84 -3.00
C PHE A 455 13.10 -21.55 -2.51
N ASP A 456 13.98 -22.56 -2.61
CA ASP A 456 15.42 -22.35 -2.47
C ASP A 456 16.00 -21.73 -3.77
N ASP A 457 17.31 -21.45 -3.76
CA ASP A 457 17.99 -20.88 -4.93
C ASP A 457 18.02 -21.83 -6.14
N ALA A 458 17.83 -23.11 -5.91
CA ALA A 458 17.74 -24.13 -6.98
C ALA A 458 16.31 -24.34 -7.51
N GLY A 459 15.34 -23.57 -6.99
CA GLY A 459 13.92 -23.67 -7.38
C GLY A 459 13.18 -24.86 -6.77
N ARG A 460 13.69 -25.45 -5.70
CA ARG A 460 13.00 -26.53 -4.97
C ARG A 460 12.15 -25.93 -3.87
N GLU A 461 10.95 -26.44 -3.71
CA GLU A 461 10.04 -26.02 -2.65
C GLU A 461 10.59 -26.36 -1.26
N ILE A 462 10.38 -25.43 -0.31
CA ILE A 462 10.77 -25.53 1.09
C ILE A 462 9.50 -25.53 1.94
N ASP A 463 9.25 -26.58 2.69
CA ASP A 463 8.07 -26.68 3.55
C ASP A 463 8.16 -25.81 4.80
N GLN A 464 9.34 -25.66 5.39
CA GLN A 464 9.61 -24.86 6.59
C GLN A 464 10.96 -24.14 6.48
N GLY A 465 11.07 -23.00 7.14
CA GLY A 465 12.31 -22.20 7.14
C GLY A 465 12.28 -21.02 6.18
N ASN A 466 13.45 -20.49 5.85
CA ASN A 466 13.60 -19.29 5.02
C ASN A 466 13.72 -19.65 3.53
N GLY A 467 13.07 -18.89 2.68
CA GLY A 467 13.14 -19.07 1.24
C GLY A 467 12.71 -17.81 0.47
N VAL A 468 12.69 -17.98 -0.84
CA VAL A 468 12.17 -16.99 -1.78
C VAL A 468 10.67 -17.20 -1.90
N LEU A 469 9.88 -16.18 -1.63
CA LEU A 469 8.43 -16.24 -1.80
C LEU A 469 8.08 -16.24 -3.29
N VAL A 470 7.22 -17.16 -3.68
CA VAL A 470 6.70 -17.29 -5.05
C VAL A 470 5.19 -17.54 -5.02
N LEU A 471 4.51 -17.17 -6.12
CA LEU A 471 3.14 -17.60 -6.37
C LEU A 471 3.16 -18.61 -7.52
N THR A 472 2.60 -19.79 -7.27
CA THR A 472 2.74 -20.97 -8.16
C THR A 472 1.55 -21.19 -9.09
N GLN A 473 0.50 -20.37 -8.93
CA GLN A 473 -0.69 -20.39 -9.80
C GLN A 473 -1.11 -18.95 -10.11
N PRO A 474 -1.70 -18.68 -11.29
CA PRO A 474 -2.24 -17.38 -11.62
C PRO A 474 -3.51 -17.08 -10.80
N TRP A 475 -3.79 -15.81 -10.57
CA TRP A 475 -4.96 -15.31 -9.87
C TRP A 475 -5.61 -14.18 -10.68
N PRO A 476 -6.92 -13.90 -10.51
CA PRO A 476 -7.62 -12.95 -11.40
C PRO A 476 -7.05 -11.54 -11.41
N SER A 477 -6.66 -11.00 -10.25
CA SER A 477 -6.09 -9.63 -10.13
C SER A 477 -4.60 -9.52 -10.42
N MET A 478 -3.98 -10.57 -10.98
CA MET A 478 -2.60 -10.52 -11.43
C MET A 478 -2.42 -9.44 -12.51
N LEU A 479 -1.30 -8.69 -12.46
CA LEU A 479 -0.93 -7.81 -13.57
C LEU A 479 -0.91 -8.60 -14.89
N ARG A 480 -1.35 -7.97 -15.98
CA ARG A 480 -1.35 -8.65 -17.30
C ARG A 480 -0.03 -8.50 -18.02
N THR A 481 0.61 -7.35 -17.87
CA THR A 481 1.90 -7.03 -18.52
C THR A 481 2.47 -5.74 -17.92
N LEU A 482 3.65 -5.35 -18.37
CA LEU A 482 4.12 -3.97 -18.27
C LEU A 482 3.75 -3.22 -19.55
N TYR A 483 3.23 -2.01 -19.38
CA TYR A 483 2.73 -1.19 -20.49
C TYR A 483 3.85 -0.89 -21.49
N ASN A 484 3.64 -1.30 -22.73
CA ASN A 484 4.60 -1.20 -23.84
C ASN A 484 5.95 -1.94 -23.59
N ASP A 485 6.03 -2.86 -22.61
CA ASP A 485 7.27 -3.56 -22.26
C ASP A 485 7.03 -5.02 -21.80
N PRO A 486 6.45 -5.87 -22.67
CA PRO A 486 6.13 -7.26 -22.32
C PRO A 486 7.38 -8.13 -22.09
N GLU A 487 8.51 -7.80 -22.72
CA GLU A 487 9.76 -8.53 -22.49
C GLU A 487 10.27 -8.32 -21.06
N ARG A 488 10.25 -7.08 -20.58
CA ARG A 488 10.62 -6.76 -19.20
C ARG A 488 9.69 -7.39 -18.18
N PHE A 489 8.40 -7.54 -18.50
CA PHE A 489 7.44 -8.30 -17.68
C PHE A 489 7.91 -9.73 -17.47
N VAL A 490 8.20 -10.46 -18.54
CA VAL A 490 8.69 -11.84 -18.48
C VAL A 490 10.04 -11.91 -17.75
N GLN A 491 10.96 -11.02 -18.10
CA GLN A 491 12.30 -10.99 -17.49
C GLN A 491 12.25 -10.72 -15.98
N THR A 492 11.38 -9.80 -15.53
CA THR A 492 11.32 -9.39 -14.13
C THR A 492 10.67 -10.45 -13.25
N TYR A 493 9.59 -11.06 -13.72
CA TYR A 493 8.72 -11.86 -12.85
C TYR A 493 8.72 -13.36 -13.14
N PHE A 494 9.20 -13.79 -14.31
CA PHE A 494 9.08 -15.18 -14.75
C PHE A 494 10.38 -15.81 -15.26
N SER A 495 11.48 -15.08 -15.32
CA SER A 495 12.74 -15.63 -15.82
C SER A 495 13.42 -16.59 -14.84
N ARG A 496 13.21 -16.41 -13.53
CA ARG A 496 13.98 -17.13 -12.49
C ARG A 496 13.53 -18.58 -12.31
N PHE A 497 12.23 -18.84 -12.26
CA PHE A 497 11.65 -20.14 -11.94
C PHE A 497 10.73 -20.69 -13.04
N GLY A 498 10.75 -20.07 -14.22
CA GLY A 498 9.95 -20.46 -15.37
C GLY A 498 8.60 -19.73 -15.47
N PRO A 499 7.91 -19.87 -16.63
CA PRO A 499 6.80 -19.01 -17.01
C PRO A 499 5.50 -19.22 -16.19
N ARG A 500 5.44 -20.25 -15.35
CA ARG A 500 4.28 -20.55 -14.51
C ARG A 500 4.46 -20.16 -13.05
N VAL A 501 5.66 -19.72 -12.64
CA VAL A 501 5.97 -19.34 -11.26
C VAL A 501 6.26 -17.86 -11.19
N TYR A 502 5.37 -17.11 -10.56
CA TYR A 502 5.55 -15.68 -10.35
C TYR A 502 6.58 -15.42 -9.23
N PHE A 503 7.67 -14.79 -9.60
CA PHE A 503 8.73 -14.37 -8.69
C PHE A 503 8.40 -13.01 -8.08
N VAL A 504 8.09 -12.98 -6.78
CA VAL A 504 7.64 -11.77 -6.09
C VAL A 504 8.77 -10.82 -5.72
N GLY A 505 10.01 -11.32 -5.61
CA GLY A 505 11.18 -10.53 -5.18
C GLY A 505 11.26 -10.28 -3.67
N ASP A 506 10.40 -10.93 -2.87
CA ASP A 506 10.45 -10.91 -1.41
C ASP A 506 10.95 -12.25 -0.87
N GLY A 507 11.70 -12.19 0.23
CA GLY A 507 12.00 -13.34 1.05
C GLY A 507 10.91 -13.55 2.10
N ALA A 508 10.69 -14.80 2.49
CA ALA A 508 9.81 -15.12 3.59
C ALA A 508 10.31 -16.34 4.36
N ARG A 509 9.81 -16.49 5.58
CA ARG A 509 9.97 -17.68 6.41
C ARG A 509 8.60 -18.32 6.61
N ARG A 510 8.53 -19.65 6.53
CA ARG A 510 7.35 -20.43 6.89
C ARG A 510 7.61 -21.15 8.19
N ASP A 511 6.72 -20.98 9.18
CA ASP A 511 6.83 -21.65 10.48
C ASP A 511 6.16 -23.04 10.48
N GLU A 512 6.20 -23.72 11.62
CA GLU A 512 5.65 -25.07 11.83
C GLU A 512 4.12 -25.13 11.67
N ASP A 513 3.41 -24.01 11.88
CA ASP A 513 1.97 -23.88 11.66
C ASP A 513 1.62 -23.53 10.20
N GLY A 514 2.64 -23.41 9.34
CA GLY A 514 2.51 -23.04 7.93
C GLY A 514 2.28 -21.54 7.70
N TYR A 515 2.59 -20.68 8.68
CA TYR A 515 2.41 -19.24 8.59
C TYR A 515 3.59 -18.57 7.93
N PHE A 516 3.30 -17.59 7.07
CA PHE A 516 4.29 -16.82 6.34
C PHE A 516 4.69 -15.54 7.12
N TRP A 517 5.99 -15.36 7.26
CA TRP A 517 6.64 -14.20 7.84
C TRP A 517 7.46 -13.54 6.75
N ILE A 518 7.06 -12.36 6.32
CA ILE A 518 7.76 -11.63 5.26
C ILE A 518 9.05 -11.04 5.85
N THR A 519 10.19 -11.41 5.27
CA THR A 519 11.51 -11.01 5.78
C THR A 519 12.10 -9.80 5.04
N GLY A 520 11.39 -9.29 4.02
CA GLY A 520 11.77 -8.13 3.23
C GLY A 520 12.16 -8.47 1.81
N ARG A 521 12.65 -7.47 1.07
CA ARG A 521 13.10 -7.64 -0.33
C ARG A 521 14.34 -8.53 -0.38
N ILE A 522 14.40 -9.39 -1.39
CA ILE A 522 15.59 -10.24 -1.63
C ILE A 522 16.82 -9.37 -1.91
N ASP A 523 16.64 -8.22 -2.58
CA ASP A 523 17.69 -7.26 -2.86
C ASP A 523 18.23 -6.55 -1.60
N ASP A 524 17.48 -6.59 -0.49
CA ASP A 524 17.83 -6.02 0.81
C ASP A 524 18.37 -7.08 1.81
N VAL A 525 18.53 -8.34 1.37
CA VAL A 525 19.15 -9.39 2.16
C VAL A 525 20.65 -9.10 2.28
N ILE A 526 21.17 -9.17 3.50
CA ILE A 526 22.56 -8.91 3.83
C ILE A 526 23.33 -10.23 3.86
N ASN A 527 24.43 -10.33 3.12
CA ASN A 527 25.24 -11.55 3.07
C ASN A 527 26.54 -11.38 3.86
N VAL A 528 26.53 -11.77 5.14
CA VAL A 528 27.68 -11.70 6.04
C VAL A 528 28.37 -13.07 6.11
N SER A 529 29.58 -13.18 5.62
CA SER A 529 30.37 -14.44 5.66
C SER A 529 29.62 -15.65 5.07
N GLY A 530 28.85 -15.43 3.99
CA GLY A 530 28.06 -16.49 3.36
C GLY A 530 26.71 -16.77 4.01
N HIS A 531 26.37 -16.09 5.11
CA HIS A 531 25.08 -16.22 5.79
C HIS A 531 24.14 -15.10 5.37
N ARG A 532 22.93 -15.46 4.99
CA ARG A 532 21.85 -14.51 4.62
C ARG A 532 21.14 -14.02 5.87
N LEU A 533 21.20 -12.71 6.09
CA LEU A 533 20.54 -12.02 7.20
C LEU A 533 19.42 -11.13 6.65
N SER A 534 18.27 -11.16 7.30
CA SER A 534 17.16 -10.27 7.00
C SER A 534 17.39 -8.90 7.63
N SER A 535 17.39 -7.84 6.83
CA SER A 535 17.40 -6.47 7.35
C SER A 535 16.23 -6.22 8.30
N ALA A 536 15.03 -6.74 7.98
CA ALA A 536 13.83 -6.59 8.79
C ALA A 536 13.94 -7.29 10.15
N GLU A 537 14.59 -8.46 10.23
CA GLU A 537 14.82 -9.14 11.52
C GLU A 537 15.76 -8.33 12.42
N ILE A 538 16.82 -7.76 11.84
CA ILE A 538 17.77 -6.92 12.60
C ILE A 538 17.09 -5.62 13.04
N GLU A 539 16.31 -4.98 12.17
CA GLU A 539 15.49 -3.81 12.51
C GLU A 539 14.52 -4.12 13.65
N SER A 540 13.83 -5.26 13.58
CA SER A 540 12.90 -5.71 14.62
C SER A 540 13.63 -5.95 15.95
N ALA A 541 14.82 -6.53 15.93
CA ALA A 541 15.62 -6.71 17.12
C ALA A 541 16.04 -5.37 17.74
N LEU A 542 16.47 -4.41 16.93
CA LEU A 542 16.82 -3.06 17.41
C LEU A 542 15.62 -2.34 18.01
N VAL A 543 14.46 -2.33 17.33
CA VAL A 543 13.23 -1.68 17.81
C VAL A 543 12.67 -2.35 19.09
N ALA A 544 12.98 -3.61 19.32
CA ALA A 544 12.62 -4.28 20.56
C ALA A 544 13.35 -3.71 21.80
N HIS A 545 14.47 -3.00 21.62
CA HIS A 545 15.15 -2.32 22.71
C HIS A 545 14.30 -1.13 23.21
N PRO A 546 14.15 -0.93 24.54
CA PRO A 546 13.24 0.09 25.10
C PRO A 546 13.49 1.52 24.62
N LEU A 547 14.75 1.88 24.34
CA LEU A 547 15.16 3.24 23.97
C LEU A 547 15.07 3.52 22.45
N VAL A 548 14.82 2.51 21.62
CA VAL A 548 14.75 2.66 20.17
C VAL A 548 13.31 2.92 19.73
N ALA A 549 13.11 3.98 18.97
CA ALA A 549 11.83 4.32 18.33
C ALA A 549 11.70 3.67 16.95
N GLU A 550 12.77 3.77 16.14
CA GLU A 550 12.81 3.23 14.78
C GLU A 550 14.25 2.82 14.42
N ALA A 551 14.38 1.86 13.52
CA ALA A 551 15.66 1.47 12.95
C ALA A 551 15.51 1.12 11.47
N ALA A 552 16.53 1.46 10.68
CA ALA A 552 16.67 1.01 9.30
C ALA A 552 18.06 0.40 9.10
N VAL A 553 18.10 -0.75 8.47
CA VAL A 553 19.32 -1.54 8.31
C VAL A 553 19.64 -1.74 6.84
N THR A 554 20.92 -1.59 6.49
CA THR A 554 21.43 -1.83 5.14
C THR A 554 22.76 -2.60 5.19
N ALA A 555 23.12 -3.16 4.05
CA ALA A 555 24.43 -3.77 3.84
C ALA A 555 25.40 -2.76 3.23
N VAL A 556 26.64 -2.82 3.64
CA VAL A 556 27.78 -2.18 2.95
C VAL A 556 28.83 -3.21 2.61
N SER A 557 29.63 -2.93 1.59
CA SER A 557 30.76 -3.79 1.21
C SER A 557 31.78 -3.91 2.34
N ASP A 558 32.32 -5.11 2.56
CA ASP A 558 33.25 -5.41 3.61
C ASP A 558 34.32 -6.42 3.10
N GLU A 559 35.60 -6.10 3.23
CA GLU A 559 36.69 -6.91 2.68
C GLU A 559 36.81 -8.30 3.33
N LEU A 560 36.42 -8.44 4.60
CA LEU A 560 36.55 -9.68 5.35
C LEU A 560 35.31 -10.57 5.26
N THR A 561 34.15 -9.96 5.32
CA THR A 561 32.89 -10.69 5.43
C THR A 561 32.01 -10.64 4.16
N GLY A 562 32.54 -9.99 3.09
CA GLY A 562 31.79 -9.70 1.86
C GLY A 562 30.86 -8.51 2.03
N GLN A 563 29.97 -8.58 3.01
CA GLN A 563 29.12 -7.46 3.45
C GLN A 563 29.13 -7.34 4.96
N SER A 564 28.86 -6.15 5.47
CA SER A 564 28.64 -5.88 6.88
C SER A 564 27.34 -5.09 7.10
N VAL A 565 26.81 -5.23 8.31
CA VAL A 565 25.53 -4.59 8.72
C VAL A 565 25.80 -3.16 9.17
N VAL A 566 25.09 -2.20 8.60
CA VAL A 566 24.99 -0.80 9.07
C VAL A 566 23.56 -0.52 9.50
N ALA A 567 23.39 0.01 10.71
CA ALA A 567 22.09 0.37 11.26
C ALA A 567 21.99 1.87 11.50
N TYR A 568 20.95 2.47 10.96
CA TYR A 568 20.52 3.83 11.28
C TYR A 568 19.42 3.73 12.34
N VAL A 569 19.63 4.37 13.50
CA VAL A 569 18.76 4.20 14.67
C VAL A 569 18.22 5.53 15.14
N THR A 570 16.90 5.64 15.25
CA THR A 570 16.19 6.75 15.84
C THR A 570 15.83 6.40 17.28
N LEU A 571 16.28 7.21 18.22
CA LEU A 571 15.96 7.05 19.64
C LEU A 571 14.60 7.66 19.98
N ARG A 572 14.04 7.24 21.11
CA ARG A 572 12.83 7.86 21.64
C ARG A 572 13.12 9.28 22.13
N ASP A 573 12.11 10.15 22.06
CA ASP A 573 12.23 11.55 22.49
C ASP A 573 12.76 11.63 23.94
N GLY A 574 13.74 12.50 24.16
CA GLY A 574 14.39 12.69 25.45
C GLY A 574 15.50 11.69 25.79
N THR A 575 15.81 10.74 24.90
CA THR A 575 16.94 9.81 25.09
C THR A 575 18.22 10.40 24.52
N PRO A 576 19.28 10.59 25.30
CA PRO A 576 20.55 11.10 24.79
C PRO A 576 21.23 10.06 23.88
N ALA A 577 21.83 10.52 22.79
CA ALA A 577 22.56 9.69 21.84
C ALA A 577 24.01 9.50 22.33
N GLU A 578 24.25 8.47 23.14
CA GLU A 578 25.55 8.17 23.72
C GLU A 578 26.19 6.94 23.04
N ASP A 579 27.52 6.95 22.86
CA ASP A 579 28.23 5.84 22.20
C ASP A 579 28.21 4.53 23.00
N VAL A 580 28.16 4.61 24.32
CA VAL A 580 27.98 3.45 25.20
C VAL A 580 26.73 2.66 24.83
N MET A 581 25.70 3.35 24.34
CA MET A 581 24.45 2.74 23.92
C MET A 581 24.59 1.98 22.59
N LYS A 582 25.47 2.41 21.68
CA LYS A 582 25.75 1.67 20.43
C LYS A 582 26.21 0.23 20.76
N GLU A 583 27.09 0.07 21.76
CA GLU A 583 27.54 -1.26 22.15
C GLU A 583 26.43 -2.08 22.81
N ALA A 584 25.59 -1.47 23.66
CA ALA A 584 24.44 -2.14 24.25
C ALA A 584 23.47 -2.65 23.17
N LEU A 585 23.20 -1.86 22.13
CA LEU A 585 22.38 -2.25 21.00
C LEU A 585 23.01 -3.38 20.17
N ARG A 586 24.33 -3.33 19.94
CA ARG A 586 25.05 -4.41 19.28
C ARG A 586 24.93 -5.74 20.02
N GLN A 587 25.09 -5.71 21.35
CA GLN A 587 24.93 -6.90 22.19
C GLN A 587 23.47 -7.38 22.22
N HIS A 588 22.52 -6.45 22.23
CA HIS A 588 21.11 -6.79 22.18
C HIS A 588 20.74 -7.55 20.89
N VAL A 589 21.19 -7.08 19.72
CA VAL A 589 21.03 -7.76 18.43
C VAL A 589 21.72 -9.13 18.43
N ALA A 590 22.97 -9.18 18.93
CA ALA A 590 23.72 -10.42 19.00
C ALA A 590 23.05 -11.47 19.91
N GLY A 591 22.44 -11.06 21.00
CA GLY A 591 21.70 -11.94 21.90
C GLY A 591 20.40 -12.48 21.32
N ARG A 592 19.74 -11.72 20.43
CA ARG A 592 18.45 -12.12 19.83
C ARG A 592 18.58 -12.91 18.55
N ILE A 593 19.52 -12.56 17.69
CA ILE A 593 19.65 -13.16 16.36
C ILE A 593 20.95 -13.97 16.24
N GLY A 594 22.03 -13.49 16.87
CA GLY A 594 23.35 -14.10 16.80
C GLY A 594 24.44 -13.08 16.43
N LYS A 595 25.70 -13.47 16.68
CA LYS A 595 26.86 -12.57 16.53
C LYS A 595 27.06 -12.05 15.08
N LEU A 596 26.65 -12.83 14.08
CA LEU A 596 26.76 -12.45 12.67
C LEU A 596 25.85 -11.28 12.28
N ALA A 597 24.71 -11.12 12.98
CA ALA A 597 23.76 -10.04 12.74
C ALA A 597 24.13 -8.74 13.46
N ARG A 598 25.19 -8.74 14.29
CA ARG A 598 25.65 -7.58 15.04
C ARG A 598 26.01 -6.44 14.09
N PRO A 599 25.38 -5.26 14.19
CA PRO A 599 25.73 -4.13 13.35
C PRO A 599 27.20 -3.71 13.55
N LYS A 600 27.95 -3.63 12.47
CA LYS A 600 29.33 -3.13 12.49
C LYS A 600 29.34 -1.63 12.82
N ARG A 601 28.37 -0.90 12.26
CA ARG A 601 28.15 0.53 12.51
C ARG A 601 26.73 0.78 12.98
N ILE A 602 26.56 1.69 13.94
CA ILE A 602 25.27 2.21 14.38
C ILE A 602 25.36 3.73 14.28
N ILE A 603 24.54 4.31 13.40
CA ILE A 603 24.50 5.74 13.12
C ILE A 603 23.23 6.29 13.72
N TRP A 604 23.34 7.32 14.56
CA TRP A 604 22.19 8.00 15.11
C TRP A 604 21.50 8.82 14.02
N ALA A 605 20.20 8.63 13.87
CA ALA A 605 19.37 9.30 12.88
C ALA A 605 18.14 9.92 13.53
N GLU A 606 17.82 11.15 13.20
CA GLU A 606 16.57 11.79 13.63
C GLU A 606 15.34 11.18 12.92
N ASP A 607 15.49 10.87 11.63
CA ASP A 607 14.55 10.11 10.81
C ASP A 607 15.33 9.33 9.73
N VAL A 608 14.69 8.32 9.13
CA VAL A 608 15.26 7.54 8.03
C VAL A 608 14.58 7.87 6.71
N PRO A 609 15.27 7.75 5.56
CA PRO A 609 14.72 8.13 4.27
C PRO A 609 13.58 7.18 3.91
N LYS A 610 12.40 7.74 3.73
CA LYS A 610 11.16 7.02 3.42
C LYS A 610 10.55 7.53 2.13
N THR A 611 9.96 6.62 1.37
CA THR A 611 9.03 7.02 0.33
C THR A 611 7.85 7.76 0.95
N ARG A 612 7.10 8.46 0.15
CA ARG A 612 5.87 9.14 0.60
C ARG A 612 4.80 8.17 1.10
N SER A 613 4.85 6.90 0.67
CA SER A 613 4.05 5.81 1.24
C SER A 613 4.57 5.26 2.57
N GLY A 614 5.67 5.80 3.11
CA GLY A 614 6.27 5.41 4.37
C GLY A 614 7.31 4.27 4.28
N LYS A 615 7.56 3.71 3.09
CA LYS A 615 8.53 2.62 2.92
C LYS A 615 9.97 3.14 3.01
N ILE A 616 10.80 2.49 3.82
CA ILE A 616 12.23 2.82 3.98
C ILE A 616 12.98 2.62 2.66
N MET A 617 13.75 3.62 2.26
CA MET A 617 14.55 3.63 1.03
C MET A 617 15.98 3.16 1.32
N ARG A 618 16.17 1.84 1.52
CA ARG A 618 17.45 1.25 1.92
C ARG A 618 18.57 1.48 0.89
N ARG A 619 18.20 1.63 -0.39
CA ARG A 619 19.18 2.01 -1.43
C ARG A 619 19.90 3.31 -1.08
N LEU A 620 19.15 4.34 -0.69
CA LEU A 620 19.72 5.64 -0.31
C LEU A 620 20.60 5.53 0.94
N LEU A 621 20.16 4.74 1.92
CA LEU A 621 20.98 4.46 3.13
C LEU A 621 22.29 3.77 2.78
N ARG A 622 22.26 2.81 1.86
CA ARG A 622 23.47 2.12 1.37
C ARG A 622 24.40 3.08 0.68
N ASP A 623 23.90 3.88 -0.25
CA ASP A 623 24.70 4.84 -0.99
C ASP A 623 25.35 5.86 -0.05
N ILE A 624 24.62 6.37 0.94
CA ILE A 624 25.15 7.26 1.98
C ILE A 624 26.22 6.55 2.83
N ALA A 625 25.96 5.32 3.28
CA ALA A 625 26.89 4.56 4.11
C ALA A 625 28.19 4.19 3.40
N GLU A 626 28.17 4.09 2.06
CA GLU A 626 29.33 3.83 1.20
C GLU A 626 29.94 5.10 0.59
N GLY A 627 29.46 6.28 1.00
CA GLY A 627 29.97 7.59 0.54
C GLY A 627 29.66 7.89 -0.94
N ARG A 628 28.66 7.23 -1.52
CA ARG A 628 28.20 7.47 -2.90
C ARG A 628 27.11 8.54 -2.97
N ASP A 629 26.97 9.14 -4.14
CA ASP A 629 25.83 10.01 -4.43
C ASP A 629 24.53 9.16 -4.38
N PRO A 630 23.55 9.53 -3.54
CA PRO A 630 22.27 8.80 -3.45
C PRO A 630 21.46 8.74 -4.76
N GLY A 631 21.77 9.57 -5.77
CA GLY A 631 21.11 9.59 -7.06
C GLY A 631 19.63 9.92 -6.98
N ASP A 632 18.77 9.18 -7.71
CA ASP A 632 17.32 9.47 -7.76
C ASP A 632 16.63 9.36 -6.39
N ALA A 633 16.17 10.49 -5.90
CA ALA A 633 15.42 10.68 -4.65
C ALA A 633 14.00 11.24 -4.88
N THR A 634 13.46 11.19 -6.10
CA THR A 634 12.18 11.82 -6.50
C THR A 634 10.98 11.29 -5.72
N THR A 635 11.05 10.06 -5.22
CA THR A 635 9.98 9.43 -4.41
C THR A 635 10.13 9.69 -2.90
N LEU A 636 11.17 10.40 -2.48
CA LEU A 636 11.45 10.67 -1.08
C LEU A 636 10.41 11.64 -0.49
N ARG A 637 9.96 11.33 0.74
CA ARG A 637 8.99 12.16 1.46
C ARG A 637 9.55 13.52 1.86
N ASP A 638 10.80 13.53 2.31
CA ASP A 638 11.50 14.73 2.79
C ASP A 638 12.98 14.65 2.38
N ALA A 639 13.39 15.54 1.49
CA ALA A 639 14.76 15.56 0.98
C ALA A 639 15.78 16.06 2.03
N SER A 640 15.36 16.80 3.07
CA SER A 640 16.26 17.29 4.12
C SER A 640 16.89 16.16 4.95
N VAL A 641 16.20 15.03 5.04
CA VAL A 641 16.67 13.82 5.75
C VAL A 641 18.01 13.33 5.17
N LEU A 642 18.22 13.44 3.85
CA LEU A 642 19.47 12.97 3.23
C LEU A 642 20.68 13.77 3.71
N ALA A 643 20.59 15.09 3.76
CA ALA A 643 21.67 15.93 4.21
C ALA A 643 22.05 15.66 5.68
N THR A 644 21.04 15.49 6.54
CA THR A 644 21.23 15.17 7.96
C THR A 644 21.90 13.79 8.12
N LEU A 645 21.48 12.79 7.34
CA LEU A 645 22.07 11.45 7.38
C LEU A 645 23.51 11.42 6.83
N GLN A 646 23.80 12.17 5.77
CA GLN A 646 25.16 12.31 5.24
C GLN A 646 26.11 12.92 6.29
N GLN A 647 25.65 13.95 7.01
CA GLN A 647 26.41 14.54 8.10
C GLN A 647 26.64 13.56 9.27
N ALA A 648 25.57 12.85 9.71
CA ALA A 648 25.67 11.87 10.77
C ALA A 648 26.61 10.70 10.40
N THR A 649 26.56 10.25 9.15
CA THR A 649 27.42 9.19 8.64
C THR A 649 28.89 9.63 8.59
N ALA A 650 29.15 10.87 8.14
CA ALA A 650 30.51 11.42 8.09
C ALA A 650 31.09 11.64 9.49
N GLN A 651 30.27 11.97 10.48
CA GLN A 651 30.70 12.07 11.88
C GLN A 651 31.08 10.71 12.46
N ASP A 652 30.27 9.67 12.20
CA ASP A 652 30.58 8.29 12.64
C ASP A 652 31.89 7.75 12.02
N ASP A 653 32.20 8.14 10.76
CA ASP A 653 33.45 7.75 10.07
C ASP A 653 34.72 8.45 10.66
N GLN A 654 34.57 9.57 11.36
CA GLN A 654 35.66 10.30 12.00
C GLN A 654 35.93 9.84 13.43
N GLU A 655 35.02 9.08 14.06
CA GLU A 655 35.25 8.47 15.38
C GLU A 655 36.25 7.30 15.24
N PRO A 656 37.39 7.29 15.99
CA PRO A 656 38.34 6.19 15.92
C PRO A 656 37.67 4.90 16.40
N ALA A 657 37.75 3.84 15.59
CA ALA A 657 37.34 2.50 15.96
C ALA A 657 37.94 2.14 17.32
N GLY A 658 37.07 1.95 18.34
CA GLY A 658 37.47 1.63 19.70
C GLY A 658 38.54 0.50 19.70
N MET A 659 39.59 0.67 20.49
CA MET A 659 40.75 -0.24 20.58
C MET A 659 40.32 -1.72 20.64
N PRO A 660 41.00 -2.61 19.95
CA PRO A 660 40.79 -4.05 20.12
C PRO A 660 41.17 -4.42 21.57
N GLU A 661 40.28 -5.17 22.22
CA GLU A 661 40.56 -5.77 23.53
C GLU A 661 41.93 -6.49 23.48
N THR A 662 42.88 -5.97 24.22
CA THR A 662 44.15 -6.69 24.48
C THR A 662 43.79 -7.95 25.25
N GLY A 663 43.83 -9.08 24.55
CA GLY A 663 43.67 -10.38 25.17
C GLY A 663 44.73 -10.61 26.24
N SER A 664 44.32 -10.70 27.47
CA SER A 664 45.08 -11.37 28.52
C SER A 664 44.75 -12.87 28.49
N LYS A 665 45.70 -13.67 27.99
CA LYS A 665 45.78 -15.09 28.34
C LYS A 665 46.23 -15.20 29.82
N PRO A 666 45.86 -16.21 30.57
CA PRO A 666 46.43 -17.53 30.50
C PRO A 666 45.50 -18.63 30.03
#